data_e6dbe438e3dc3b8f63a17446be82e8ef
#
_entry.id   e6dbe438e3dc3b8f63a17446be82e8ef
#
_cell.length_a   1.000
_cell.length_b   1.000
_cell.length_c   1.000
_cell.angle_alpha   90.00
_cell.angle_beta   90.00
_cell.angle_gamma   90.00
#
_symmetry.space_group_name_H-M   'P 1'
#
loop_
_entity.id
_entity.type
_entity.pdbx_description
1 polymer ?
#
loop_
_entity_poly.entity_id
_entity_poly.type
_entity_poly.pdbx_seq_one_letter_code
_entity_poly.pdbx_strand_id
1 'polypeptide(L)'
;MGLPTPYSFTDPLNPTPNPALESDEARVAFWEKQAQRLTWAEPWHTAHRFEKPKSLGFDEEGIEQFSIPEIKWFEGGKLNVAYNCVDRHVEAGRGDKVALYFEGEPGDREAITYAELQRRIAKAANGLLSLGVRKGDRVVIYLPVIPETIIFTLACARIGAIHSLVFGGFSAEALKFRVEDTGAKVLITTDGQNRRGKVVPVKVNADEACSGENNIEHVIVVDRTSASDPVAHAAVPWTEGRDVWYHDLVDDQPDTHAYELHDAEDPLFIIYTSGTTGKPKGLVHTMGGYLVQTAYTHALLYDLLPDYVDENGVLRPDELSAVNDPEKVESTVHWCTADLAWVTAHTYEIYGPLVNGVSEVIYEGTPNTPHYGRHFEVIERYGVTNYYTAPTLIRSLMGAFPDGPEPGKYDFSTVRLLGSVGESINPEAWRWLRQHVGGGTAAFIDTWWQSETGSTVCSPRPHDPAFAPEGTYPEGTPHCTPLPGCATRAVPGVSTRVVDEHGDPVEPGKQGFIVVDKIGPSMARTVWQNPQRFLDSYWRHYGERGWFLAGDGAKEDEEGNVYILGRIDDVINISGHRLSTIEIESALVTHPAVVEAGVCPVEDDLTGHQAVAYVTLTDEGKALTEDELKAALTAHVREHIGPIAKPKDVVAVADIPKTRSGKITRRLLGELYQGRSLGDVSSLQNEEALGHIAQVLVDTGRVSEAV
;
A
#
# COMPACT_ATOMS: atom_id res chain seq x y z
N MET A 1 -10.07 -17.69 35.11
CA MET A 1 -10.29 -16.29 35.47
C MET A 1 -10.07 -15.53 34.18
N GLY A 2 -11.11 -14.91 33.64
CA GLY A 2 -10.97 -14.11 32.43
C GLY A 2 -9.98 -12.99 32.65
N LEU A 3 -8.99 -12.84 31.76
CA LEU A 3 -8.14 -11.67 31.74
C LEU A 3 -9.05 -10.44 31.71
N PRO A 4 -8.78 -9.40 32.48
CA PRO A 4 -9.52 -8.15 32.39
C PRO A 4 -9.42 -7.70 30.92
N THR A 5 -10.55 -7.44 30.30
CA THR A 5 -10.58 -6.72 29.02
C THR A 5 -9.96 -5.36 29.31
N PRO A 6 -8.77 -5.05 28.75
CA PRO A 6 -8.14 -3.80 29.04
C PRO A 6 -8.84 -2.73 28.29
N TYR A 7 -9.78 -2.22 28.26
CA TYR A 7 -10.46 -1.13 27.58
C TYR A 7 -11.93 -1.44 27.22
N SER A 8 -12.83 -1.07 28.13
CA SER A 8 -14.16 -0.63 27.71
C SER A 8 -13.97 0.77 27.08
N PHE A 9 -13.63 0.83 25.81
CA PHE A 9 -13.67 2.07 25.08
C PHE A 9 -15.10 2.47 24.77
N THR A 10 -15.77 3.00 25.73
CA THR A 10 -16.66 4.10 25.49
C THR A 10 -15.76 5.34 25.45
N ASP A 11 -15.08 5.57 24.33
CA ASP A 11 -14.51 6.87 24.04
C ASP A 11 -15.67 7.87 24.08
N PRO A 12 -15.76 8.78 25.06
CA PRO A 12 -16.87 9.72 25.13
C PRO A 12 -16.92 10.66 23.93
N LEU A 13 -15.90 10.64 23.06
CA LEU A 13 -15.76 11.47 21.89
C LEU A 13 -15.90 10.70 20.58
N ASN A 14 -15.82 9.40 20.62
CA ASN A 14 -16.13 8.53 19.50
C ASN A 14 -17.14 7.46 19.94
N PRO A 15 -18.44 7.82 19.93
CA PRO A 15 -19.50 6.95 20.44
C PRO A 15 -19.74 5.72 19.55
N THR A 16 -19.03 5.54 18.44
CA THR A 16 -19.17 4.35 17.61
C THR A 16 -18.36 3.21 18.21
N PRO A 17 -18.99 2.24 18.87
CA PRO A 17 -18.29 1.09 19.44
C PRO A 17 -17.66 0.28 18.30
N ASN A 18 -16.43 -0.24 18.52
CA ASN A 18 -15.85 -1.18 17.57
C ASN A 18 -16.45 -2.58 17.83
N PRO A 19 -17.27 -3.13 16.91
CA PRO A 19 -17.93 -4.43 17.12
C PRO A 19 -16.95 -5.59 17.35
N ALA A 20 -15.70 -5.47 16.85
CA ALA A 20 -14.67 -6.49 17.07
C ALA A 20 -14.21 -6.57 18.54
N LEU A 21 -14.42 -5.50 19.32
CA LEU A 21 -14.07 -5.47 20.74
C LEU A 21 -15.22 -5.96 21.63
N GLU A 22 -16.44 -5.98 21.12
CA GLU A 22 -17.61 -6.44 21.88
C GLU A 22 -17.67 -7.97 21.95
N SER A 23 -17.74 -8.62 20.80
CA SER A 23 -17.71 -10.09 20.68
C SER A 23 -17.42 -10.55 19.26
N ASP A 24 -17.13 -11.83 19.07
CA ASP A 24 -16.98 -12.40 17.73
C ASP A 24 -18.30 -12.38 16.96
N GLU A 25 -19.44 -12.57 17.62
CA GLU A 25 -20.76 -12.49 17.01
C GLU A 25 -21.07 -11.06 16.54
N ALA A 26 -20.78 -10.05 17.36
CA ALA A 26 -20.96 -8.64 16.97
C ALA A 26 -20.09 -8.26 15.77
N ARG A 27 -18.83 -8.73 15.76
CA ARG A 27 -17.90 -8.55 14.64
C ARG A 27 -18.42 -9.19 13.35
N VAL A 28 -18.89 -10.43 13.42
CA VAL A 28 -19.41 -11.13 12.25
C VAL A 28 -20.68 -10.45 11.74
N ALA A 29 -21.62 -10.11 12.62
CA ALA A 29 -22.84 -9.38 12.26
C ALA A 29 -22.55 -8.02 11.63
N PHE A 30 -21.50 -7.32 12.10
CA PHE A 30 -21.04 -6.07 11.48
C PHE A 30 -20.59 -6.32 10.03
N TRP A 31 -19.77 -7.33 9.78
CA TRP A 31 -19.31 -7.63 8.42
C TRP A 31 -20.43 -8.14 7.51
N GLU A 32 -21.40 -8.88 8.04
CA GLU A 32 -22.62 -9.23 7.29
C GLU A 32 -23.43 -7.99 6.90
N LYS A 33 -23.50 -6.99 7.80
CA LYS A 33 -24.14 -5.70 7.48
C LYS A 33 -23.32 -4.96 6.39
N GLN A 34 -21.99 -4.91 6.49
CA GLN A 34 -21.16 -4.26 5.49
C GLN A 34 -21.16 -4.99 4.14
N ALA A 35 -21.38 -6.30 4.12
CA ALA A 35 -21.53 -7.06 2.88
C ALA A 35 -22.74 -6.60 2.05
N GLN A 36 -23.74 -5.97 2.66
CA GLN A 36 -24.90 -5.39 1.95
C GLN A 36 -24.54 -4.18 1.07
N ARG A 37 -23.30 -3.66 1.17
CA ARG A 37 -22.76 -2.67 0.22
C ARG A 37 -22.62 -3.23 -1.18
N LEU A 38 -22.50 -4.56 -1.30
CA LEU A 38 -22.32 -5.26 -2.57
C LEU A 38 -23.62 -5.87 -3.06
N THR A 39 -23.72 -6.04 -4.36
CA THR A 39 -24.77 -6.83 -5.01
C THR A 39 -24.33 -8.29 -5.05
N TRP A 40 -25.05 -9.14 -4.37
CA TRP A 40 -24.89 -10.59 -4.36
C TRP A 40 -25.98 -11.24 -5.22
N ALA A 41 -25.58 -12.15 -6.11
CA ALA A 41 -26.54 -12.93 -6.87
C ALA A 41 -27.12 -14.08 -6.04
N GLU A 42 -26.29 -14.67 -5.18
CA GLU A 42 -26.70 -15.69 -4.20
C GLU A 42 -26.10 -15.33 -2.84
N PRO A 43 -26.89 -15.36 -1.76
CA PRO A 43 -26.38 -15.08 -0.42
C PRO A 43 -25.48 -16.22 0.08
N TRP A 44 -24.61 -15.90 1.03
CA TRP A 44 -23.78 -16.87 1.72
C TRP A 44 -24.61 -17.69 2.74
N HIS A 45 -24.12 -18.89 3.04
CA HIS A 45 -24.69 -19.72 4.11
C HIS A 45 -23.86 -19.70 5.40
N THR A 46 -22.58 -19.30 5.33
CA THR A 46 -21.68 -19.14 6.48
C THR A 46 -20.94 -17.82 6.33
N ALA A 47 -21.19 -16.88 7.24
CA ALA A 47 -20.58 -15.55 7.16
C ALA A 47 -19.07 -15.57 7.43
N HIS A 48 -18.65 -16.36 8.42
CA HIS A 48 -17.23 -16.47 8.80
C HIS A 48 -16.91 -17.84 9.39
N ARG A 49 -15.74 -18.37 9.02
CA ARG A 49 -15.12 -19.52 9.64
C ARG A 49 -13.60 -19.29 9.73
N PHE A 50 -13.08 -19.48 10.92
CA PHE A 50 -11.64 -19.40 11.16
C PHE A 50 -11.17 -20.61 11.96
N GLU A 51 -10.33 -21.42 11.31
CA GLU A 51 -9.61 -22.50 11.98
C GLU A 51 -8.18 -22.01 12.24
N LYS A 52 -7.92 -21.63 13.49
CA LYS A 52 -6.59 -21.19 13.90
C LYS A 52 -5.60 -22.36 13.88
N PRO A 53 -4.28 -22.09 13.75
CA PRO A 53 -3.26 -23.12 13.87
C PRO A 53 -3.38 -23.91 15.17
N LYS A 54 -3.21 -25.22 15.08
CA LYS A 54 -3.21 -26.15 16.22
C LYS A 54 -1.92 -26.94 16.19
N SER A 55 -1.32 -27.19 17.35
CA SER A 55 -0.16 -28.06 17.47
C SER A 55 -0.47 -29.46 16.95
N LEU A 56 0.39 -29.97 16.11
CA LEU A 56 0.37 -31.35 15.57
C LEU A 56 1.41 -32.25 16.26
N GLY A 57 2.11 -31.72 17.28
CA GLY A 57 3.23 -32.36 17.95
C GLY A 57 4.58 -31.92 17.39
N PHE A 58 5.63 -32.64 17.76
CA PHE A 58 6.99 -32.31 17.40
C PHE A 58 7.51 -33.25 16.30
N ASP A 59 8.30 -32.73 15.39
CA ASP A 59 8.99 -33.53 14.37
C ASP A 59 10.23 -34.26 14.96
N GLU A 60 10.96 -34.97 14.09
CA GLU A 60 12.16 -35.73 14.46
C GLU A 60 13.31 -34.83 14.98
N GLU A 61 13.29 -33.55 14.65
CA GLU A 61 14.28 -32.54 15.07
C GLU A 61 13.85 -31.84 16.35
N GLY A 62 12.65 -32.14 16.89
CA GLY A 62 12.08 -31.55 18.10
C GLY A 62 11.45 -30.18 17.83
N ILE A 63 11.12 -29.84 16.60
CA ILE A 63 10.46 -28.62 16.20
C ILE A 63 8.94 -28.83 16.20
N GLU A 64 8.22 -28.01 16.93
CA GLU A 64 6.76 -28.09 16.98
C GLU A 64 6.12 -27.74 15.62
N GLN A 65 5.23 -28.60 15.16
CA GLN A 65 4.51 -28.50 13.91
C GLN A 65 3.08 -28.00 14.16
N PHE A 66 2.54 -27.20 13.24
CA PHE A 66 1.21 -26.63 13.33
C PHE A 66 0.39 -26.90 12.08
N SER A 67 -0.94 -26.95 12.24
CA SER A 67 -1.84 -26.95 11.10
C SER A 67 -1.87 -25.59 10.40
N ILE A 68 -2.08 -25.62 9.09
CA ILE A 68 -2.27 -24.41 8.29
C ILE A 68 -3.56 -23.71 8.75
N PRO A 69 -3.57 -22.37 8.99
CA PRO A 69 -4.81 -21.66 9.30
C PRO A 69 -5.75 -21.67 8.11
N GLU A 70 -7.05 -21.82 8.38
CA GLU A 70 -8.10 -21.69 7.37
C GLU A 70 -9.01 -20.51 7.68
N ILE A 71 -9.06 -19.53 6.78
CA ILE A 71 -9.84 -18.29 6.89
C ILE A 71 -10.85 -18.28 5.75
N LYS A 72 -12.14 -18.22 6.09
CA LYS A 72 -13.25 -18.15 5.14
C LYS A 72 -14.22 -17.04 5.51
N TRP A 73 -14.69 -16.32 4.50
CA TRP A 73 -15.73 -15.31 4.64
C TRP A 73 -16.78 -15.45 3.54
N PHE A 74 -18.04 -15.36 3.93
CA PHE A 74 -19.19 -15.38 3.02
C PHE A 74 -19.26 -16.66 2.15
N GLU A 75 -18.98 -17.82 2.77
CA GLU A 75 -18.97 -19.13 2.08
C GLU A 75 -20.30 -19.42 1.39
N GLY A 76 -20.25 -19.79 0.12
CA GLY A 76 -21.40 -20.06 -0.74
C GLY A 76 -22.03 -18.81 -1.36
N GLY A 77 -21.64 -17.62 -0.93
CA GLY A 77 -22.08 -16.38 -1.57
C GLY A 77 -21.54 -16.27 -3.01
N LYS A 78 -22.38 -15.79 -3.95
CA LYS A 78 -22.02 -15.61 -5.36
C LYS A 78 -22.15 -14.15 -5.74
N LEU A 79 -21.09 -13.63 -6.36
CA LEU A 79 -21.04 -12.25 -6.88
C LEU A 79 -20.16 -12.17 -8.11
N ASN A 80 -20.14 -10.99 -8.75
CA ASN A 80 -19.12 -10.61 -9.71
C ASN A 80 -18.48 -9.30 -9.25
N VAL A 81 -17.16 -9.25 -9.17
CA VAL A 81 -16.41 -8.09 -8.69
C VAL A 81 -16.50 -6.93 -9.68
N ALA A 82 -16.31 -7.19 -11.00
CA ALA A 82 -16.41 -6.16 -12.03
C ALA A 82 -17.82 -5.55 -12.11
N TYR A 83 -18.86 -6.36 -11.99
CA TYR A 83 -20.23 -5.88 -11.89
C TYR A 83 -20.40 -4.90 -10.72
N ASN A 84 -19.90 -5.26 -9.56
CA ASN A 84 -19.98 -4.40 -8.36
C ASN A 84 -19.19 -3.09 -8.51
N CYS A 85 -18.10 -3.09 -9.27
CA CYS A 85 -17.29 -1.90 -9.50
C CYS A 85 -17.84 -0.99 -10.60
N VAL A 86 -18.54 -1.53 -11.62
CA VAL A 86 -18.89 -0.75 -12.81
C VAL A 86 -20.36 -0.91 -13.21
N ASP A 87 -20.79 -2.11 -13.54
CA ASP A 87 -22.09 -2.34 -14.18
C ASP A 87 -23.26 -1.81 -13.35
N ARG A 88 -23.28 -2.06 -12.04
CA ARG A 88 -24.36 -1.61 -11.15
C ARG A 88 -24.51 -0.08 -11.11
N HIS A 89 -23.40 0.65 -11.33
CA HIS A 89 -23.45 2.12 -11.39
C HIS A 89 -24.07 2.60 -12.69
N VAL A 90 -23.78 1.93 -13.82
CA VAL A 90 -24.41 2.18 -15.11
C VAL A 90 -25.91 1.88 -15.03
N GLU A 91 -26.29 0.72 -14.47
CA GLU A 91 -27.69 0.31 -14.25
C GLU A 91 -28.44 1.28 -13.32
N ALA A 92 -27.74 1.89 -12.35
CA ALA A 92 -28.29 2.92 -11.47
C ALA A 92 -28.40 4.32 -12.13
N GLY A 93 -28.15 4.44 -13.44
CA GLY A 93 -28.26 5.68 -14.20
C GLY A 93 -27.06 6.63 -14.07
N ARG A 94 -25.91 6.15 -13.56
CA ARG A 94 -24.68 6.94 -13.44
C ARG A 94 -23.65 6.62 -14.52
N GLY A 95 -24.10 6.11 -15.66
CA GLY A 95 -23.23 5.75 -16.77
C GLY A 95 -22.41 6.91 -17.33
N ASP A 96 -22.95 8.12 -17.32
CA ASP A 96 -22.29 9.34 -17.82
C ASP A 96 -21.28 9.93 -16.84
N LYS A 97 -21.25 9.49 -15.55
CA LYS A 97 -20.27 9.95 -14.58
C LYS A 97 -18.88 9.48 -15.00
N VAL A 98 -17.88 10.37 -14.91
CA VAL A 98 -16.50 9.99 -15.16
C VAL A 98 -16.04 9.03 -14.05
N ALA A 99 -15.57 7.85 -14.44
CA ALA A 99 -14.94 6.89 -13.54
C ALA A 99 -13.45 7.21 -13.42
N LEU A 100 -12.74 7.39 -14.54
CA LEU A 100 -11.30 7.61 -14.57
C LEU A 100 -10.96 8.91 -15.30
N TYR A 101 -10.18 9.77 -14.66
CA TYR A 101 -9.42 10.84 -15.29
C TYR A 101 -7.99 10.36 -15.47
N PHE A 102 -7.59 10.09 -16.69
CA PHE A 102 -6.22 9.69 -17.03
C PHE A 102 -5.39 10.88 -17.46
N GLU A 103 -4.17 10.96 -16.97
CA GLU A 103 -3.15 11.88 -17.45
C GLU A 103 -1.82 11.13 -17.62
N GLY A 104 -1.27 11.13 -18.84
CA GLY A 104 0.04 10.55 -19.15
C GLY A 104 1.19 11.53 -18.89
N GLU A 105 2.39 11.01 -18.69
CA GLU A 105 3.60 11.82 -18.51
C GLU A 105 3.86 12.75 -19.72
N PRO A 106 3.62 12.36 -20.98
CA PRO A 106 3.72 13.25 -22.13
C PRO A 106 2.68 14.39 -22.17
N GLY A 107 1.65 14.31 -21.33
CA GLY A 107 0.57 15.29 -21.24
C GLY A 107 -0.70 14.92 -22.00
N ASP A 108 -0.79 13.72 -22.54
CA ASP A 108 -2.02 13.14 -23.06
C ASP A 108 -3.03 12.88 -21.92
N ARG A 109 -4.30 13.02 -22.23
CA ARG A 109 -5.39 12.97 -21.24
C ARG A 109 -6.61 12.29 -21.79
N GLU A 110 -7.30 11.59 -20.91
CA GLU A 110 -8.58 10.96 -21.23
C GLU A 110 -9.52 11.03 -20.02
N ALA A 111 -10.82 11.20 -20.28
CA ALA A 111 -11.87 11.06 -19.29
C ALA A 111 -12.77 9.89 -19.72
N ILE A 112 -12.80 8.83 -18.91
CA ILE A 112 -13.52 7.59 -19.19
C ILE A 112 -14.72 7.53 -18.26
N THR A 113 -15.92 7.52 -18.81
CA THR A 113 -17.15 7.37 -18.03
C THR A 113 -17.36 5.92 -17.58
N TYR A 114 -18.23 5.70 -16.57
CA TYR A 114 -18.60 4.35 -16.14
C TYR A 114 -19.16 3.51 -17.29
N ALA A 115 -19.97 4.09 -18.18
CA ALA A 115 -20.50 3.38 -19.36
C ALA A 115 -19.39 3.02 -20.37
N GLU A 116 -18.43 3.92 -20.59
CA GLU A 116 -17.29 3.64 -21.47
C GLU A 116 -16.37 2.57 -20.85
N LEU A 117 -16.09 2.67 -19.55
CA LEU A 117 -15.31 1.68 -18.83
C LEU A 117 -15.95 0.29 -18.91
N GLN A 118 -17.29 0.21 -18.72
CA GLN A 118 -18.04 -1.04 -18.87
C GLN A 118 -17.85 -1.67 -20.25
N ARG A 119 -17.95 -0.87 -21.33
CA ARG A 119 -17.77 -1.35 -22.70
C ARG A 119 -16.35 -1.85 -22.96
N ARG A 120 -15.33 -1.12 -22.51
CA ARG A 120 -13.93 -1.52 -22.67
C ARG A 120 -13.60 -2.79 -21.88
N ILE A 121 -14.13 -2.93 -20.67
CA ILE A 121 -13.99 -4.16 -19.87
C ILE A 121 -14.67 -5.34 -20.58
N ALA A 122 -15.86 -5.16 -21.13
CA ALA A 122 -16.56 -6.21 -21.86
C ALA A 122 -15.75 -6.69 -23.09
N LYS A 123 -15.21 -5.76 -23.88
CA LYS A 123 -14.34 -6.08 -25.03
C LYS A 123 -13.07 -6.82 -24.60
N ALA A 124 -12.40 -6.34 -23.55
CA ALA A 124 -11.20 -6.99 -23.01
C ALA A 124 -11.50 -8.40 -22.46
N ALA A 125 -12.62 -8.58 -21.77
CA ALA A 125 -13.07 -9.89 -21.30
C ALA A 125 -13.34 -10.86 -22.47
N ASN A 126 -14.06 -10.42 -23.51
CA ASN A 126 -14.29 -11.20 -24.73
C ASN A 126 -12.95 -11.53 -25.43
N GLY A 127 -12.03 -10.58 -25.50
CA GLY A 127 -10.69 -10.79 -26.05
C GLY A 127 -9.91 -11.87 -25.27
N LEU A 128 -9.87 -11.81 -23.95
CA LEU A 128 -9.24 -12.83 -23.12
C LEU A 128 -9.87 -14.21 -23.32
N LEU A 129 -11.19 -14.28 -23.39
CA LEU A 129 -11.92 -15.54 -23.67
C LEU A 129 -11.60 -16.10 -25.05
N SER A 130 -11.42 -15.25 -26.07
CA SER A 130 -11.03 -15.67 -27.42
C SER A 130 -9.63 -16.28 -27.49
N LEU A 131 -8.73 -15.82 -26.60
CA LEU A 131 -7.40 -16.41 -26.40
C LEU A 131 -7.42 -17.66 -25.50
N GLY A 132 -8.60 -18.14 -25.12
CA GLY A 132 -8.75 -19.36 -24.34
C GLY A 132 -8.55 -19.18 -22.82
N VAL A 133 -8.50 -17.97 -22.30
CA VAL A 133 -8.50 -17.72 -20.84
C VAL A 133 -9.83 -18.14 -20.24
N ARG A 134 -9.80 -18.79 -19.10
CA ARG A 134 -10.99 -19.28 -18.38
C ARG A 134 -10.85 -18.99 -16.88
N LYS A 135 -11.96 -19.15 -16.14
CA LYS A 135 -11.98 -19.07 -14.67
C LYS A 135 -10.84 -19.90 -14.07
N GLY A 136 -10.07 -19.26 -13.16
CA GLY A 136 -8.93 -19.87 -12.49
C GLY A 136 -7.60 -19.83 -13.27
N ASP A 137 -7.60 -19.45 -14.56
CA ASP A 137 -6.36 -19.17 -15.28
C ASP A 137 -5.70 -17.90 -14.71
N ARG A 138 -4.37 -17.83 -14.72
CA ARG A 138 -3.61 -16.66 -14.25
C ARG A 138 -3.20 -15.81 -15.43
N VAL A 139 -3.36 -14.50 -15.23
CA VAL A 139 -2.98 -13.45 -16.19
C VAL A 139 -2.02 -12.52 -15.48
N VAL A 140 -0.81 -12.40 -15.99
CA VAL A 140 0.18 -11.43 -15.50
C VAL A 140 0.01 -10.13 -16.28
N ILE A 141 -0.11 -9.01 -15.56
CA ILE A 141 -0.32 -7.67 -16.14
C ILE A 141 0.93 -6.84 -15.79
N TYR A 142 1.79 -6.62 -16.79
CA TYR A 142 3.03 -5.84 -16.70
C TYR A 142 2.88 -4.54 -17.49
N LEU A 143 2.10 -3.63 -16.93
CA LEU A 143 1.70 -2.36 -17.53
C LEU A 143 2.08 -1.17 -16.63
N PRO A 144 2.30 0.02 -17.18
CA PRO A 144 2.35 1.26 -16.41
C PRO A 144 0.96 1.66 -15.88
N VAL A 145 0.87 2.82 -15.22
CA VAL A 145 -0.41 3.37 -14.71
C VAL A 145 -1.20 3.99 -15.88
N ILE A 146 -1.88 3.14 -16.62
CA ILE A 146 -2.73 3.49 -17.77
C ILE A 146 -4.11 2.87 -17.65
N PRO A 147 -5.14 3.38 -18.35
CA PRO A 147 -6.50 2.83 -18.28
C PRO A 147 -6.60 1.33 -18.55
N GLU A 148 -5.79 0.83 -19.48
CA GLU A 148 -5.77 -0.60 -19.86
C GLU A 148 -5.40 -1.50 -18.68
N THR A 149 -4.60 -1.01 -17.71
CA THR A 149 -4.26 -1.76 -16.49
C THR A 149 -5.51 -2.04 -15.67
N ILE A 150 -6.36 -1.04 -15.47
CA ILE A 150 -7.63 -1.18 -14.75
C ILE A 150 -8.62 -2.02 -15.56
N ILE A 151 -8.70 -1.78 -16.87
CA ILE A 151 -9.58 -2.51 -17.78
C ILE A 151 -9.29 -4.02 -17.74
N PHE A 152 -8.01 -4.43 -17.88
CA PHE A 152 -7.65 -5.84 -17.84
C PHE A 152 -7.80 -6.46 -16.44
N THR A 153 -7.53 -5.70 -15.37
CA THR A 153 -7.77 -6.12 -14.00
C THR A 153 -9.24 -6.49 -13.79
N LEU A 154 -10.15 -5.61 -14.20
CA LEU A 154 -11.59 -5.85 -14.09
C LEU A 154 -12.12 -6.86 -15.12
N ALA A 155 -11.51 -6.97 -16.30
CA ALA A 155 -11.84 -8.02 -17.26
C ALA A 155 -11.52 -9.42 -16.72
N CYS A 156 -10.35 -9.58 -16.07
CA CYS A 156 -10.01 -10.81 -15.36
C CYS A 156 -11.02 -11.13 -14.26
N ALA A 157 -11.33 -10.14 -13.40
CA ALA A 157 -12.34 -10.30 -12.34
C ALA A 157 -13.73 -10.66 -12.89
N ARG A 158 -14.09 -10.15 -14.08
CA ARG A 158 -15.37 -10.42 -14.75
C ARG A 158 -15.54 -11.87 -15.15
N ILE A 159 -14.47 -12.49 -15.66
CA ILE A 159 -14.48 -13.88 -16.14
C ILE A 159 -13.91 -14.89 -15.12
N GLY A 160 -13.55 -14.44 -13.91
CA GLY A 160 -12.98 -15.28 -12.86
C GLY A 160 -11.54 -15.74 -13.11
N ALA A 161 -10.80 -15.07 -13.99
CA ALA A 161 -9.37 -15.24 -14.13
C ALA A 161 -8.64 -14.54 -12.97
N ILE A 162 -7.52 -15.11 -12.53
CA ILE A 162 -6.73 -14.59 -11.42
C ILE A 162 -5.66 -13.65 -11.99
N HIS A 163 -5.75 -12.37 -11.69
CA HIS A 163 -4.74 -11.43 -12.16
C HIS A 163 -3.56 -11.29 -11.18
N SER A 164 -2.39 -10.94 -11.72
CA SER A 164 -1.23 -10.53 -10.95
C SER A 164 -0.61 -9.31 -11.62
N LEU A 165 -0.76 -8.14 -11.00
CA LEU A 165 -0.16 -6.90 -11.49
C LEU A 165 1.31 -6.87 -11.12
N VAL A 166 2.13 -6.50 -12.10
CA VAL A 166 3.59 -6.40 -11.97
C VAL A 166 4.01 -4.99 -12.38
N PHE A 167 4.78 -4.35 -11.53
CA PHE A 167 5.26 -3.00 -11.77
C PHE A 167 6.02 -2.89 -13.11
N GLY A 168 5.57 -1.99 -13.99
CA GLY A 168 6.12 -1.80 -15.34
C GLY A 168 7.61 -1.43 -15.41
N GLY A 169 8.21 -1.12 -14.28
CA GLY A 169 9.64 -0.88 -14.15
C GLY A 169 10.46 -2.05 -13.59
N PHE A 170 9.89 -3.23 -13.33
CA PHE A 170 10.68 -4.39 -12.91
C PHE A 170 11.57 -4.92 -14.03
N SER A 171 12.71 -5.54 -13.63
CA SER A 171 13.60 -6.23 -14.55
C SER A 171 12.93 -7.47 -15.16
N ALA A 172 13.51 -7.96 -16.24
CA ALA A 172 13.07 -9.20 -16.88
C ALA A 172 13.09 -10.39 -15.91
N GLU A 173 14.11 -10.50 -15.05
CA GLU A 173 14.23 -11.57 -14.06
C GLU A 173 13.12 -11.52 -13.01
N ALA A 174 12.82 -10.33 -12.49
CA ALA A 174 11.72 -10.13 -11.53
C ALA A 174 10.33 -10.44 -12.14
N LEU A 175 10.13 -10.11 -13.42
CA LEU A 175 8.93 -10.47 -14.15
C LEU A 175 8.87 -11.98 -14.41
N LYS A 176 9.97 -12.57 -14.86
CA LYS A 176 10.09 -14.00 -15.13
C LYS A 176 9.72 -14.85 -13.93
N PHE A 177 10.26 -14.52 -12.76
CA PHE A 177 9.91 -15.20 -11.52
C PHE A 177 8.38 -15.24 -11.30
N ARG A 178 7.67 -14.13 -11.53
CA ARG A 178 6.21 -14.03 -11.34
C ARG A 178 5.42 -14.80 -12.40
N VAL A 179 5.90 -14.79 -13.64
CA VAL A 179 5.32 -15.59 -14.74
C VAL A 179 5.40 -17.08 -14.42
N GLU A 180 6.58 -17.53 -14.00
CA GLU A 180 6.83 -18.94 -13.66
C GLU A 180 6.06 -19.37 -12.40
N ASP A 181 6.15 -18.60 -11.31
CA ASP A 181 5.52 -18.91 -10.03
C ASP A 181 3.97 -18.92 -10.12
N THR A 182 3.38 -17.97 -10.86
CA THR A 182 1.93 -17.99 -11.10
C THR A 182 1.51 -19.12 -12.06
N GLY A 183 2.41 -19.57 -12.93
CA GLY A 183 2.07 -20.42 -14.07
C GLY A 183 1.10 -19.72 -15.03
N ALA A 184 1.31 -18.43 -15.28
CA ALA A 184 0.42 -17.60 -16.07
C ALA A 184 0.31 -18.07 -17.52
N LYS A 185 -0.90 -17.98 -18.07
CA LYS A 185 -1.23 -18.34 -19.45
C LYS A 185 -1.06 -17.18 -20.42
N VAL A 186 -1.34 -15.96 -19.94
CA VAL A 186 -1.26 -14.72 -20.70
C VAL A 186 -0.41 -13.70 -19.95
N LEU A 187 0.46 -13.01 -20.69
CA LEU A 187 1.17 -11.82 -20.25
C LEU A 187 0.63 -10.61 -21.00
N ILE A 188 0.32 -9.53 -20.30
CA ILE A 188 -0.11 -8.26 -20.90
C ILE A 188 0.99 -7.24 -20.65
N THR A 189 1.45 -6.56 -21.68
CA THR A 189 2.52 -5.56 -21.63
C THR A 189 2.26 -4.40 -22.59
N THR A 190 3.17 -3.44 -22.68
CA THR A 190 3.17 -2.37 -23.66
C THR A 190 4.36 -2.49 -24.62
N ASP A 191 4.28 -1.79 -25.75
CA ASP A 191 5.42 -1.57 -26.65
C ASP A 191 6.58 -0.85 -25.92
N GLY A 192 6.27 0.11 -25.08
CA GLY A 192 7.16 0.87 -24.23
C GLY A 192 6.37 1.64 -23.16
N GLN A 193 7.04 2.31 -22.23
CA GLN A 193 6.41 3.20 -21.27
C GLN A 193 7.10 4.57 -21.23
N ASN A 194 6.33 5.63 -21.03
CA ASN A 194 6.86 6.97 -20.81
C ASN A 194 7.30 7.11 -19.34
N ARG A 195 8.60 7.42 -19.13
CA ARG A 195 9.13 7.58 -17.78
C ARG A 195 10.32 8.54 -17.76
N ARG A 196 10.23 9.56 -16.92
CA ARG A 196 11.28 10.61 -16.77
C ARG A 196 11.65 11.28 -18.11
N GLY A 197 10.63 11.56 -18.93
CA GLY A 197 10.81 12.21 -20.24
C GLY A 197 11.44 11.31 -21.31
N LYS A 198 11.45 9.98 -21.11
CA LYS A 198 12.02 9.01 -22.06
C LYS A 198 11.07 7.84 -22.25
N VAL A 199 11.15 7.19 -23.40
CA VAL A 199 10.52 5.89 -23.64
C VAL A 199 11.45 4.79 -23.11
N VAL A 200 10.91 3.91 -22.27
CA VAL A 200 11.58 2.72 -21.74
C VAL A 200 11.03 1.49 -22.47
N PRO A 201 11.88 0.64 -23.10
CA PRO A 201 11.42 -0.49 -23.92
C PRO A 201 11.05 -1.71 -23.06
N VAL A 202 9.88 -1.71 -22.43
CA VAL A 202 9.43 -2.78 -21.52
C VAL A 202 9.09 -4.09 -22.22
N LYS A 203 8.75 -4.08 -23.52
CA LYS A 203 8.48 -5.29 -24.30
C LYS A 203 9.68 -6.25 -24.36
N VAL A 204 10.89 -5.69 -24.35
CA VAL A 204 12.14 -6.48 -24.31
C VAL A 204 12.20 -7.31 -23.02
N ASN A 205 11.87 -6.71 -21.87
CA ASN A 205 11.82 -7.40 -20.59
C ASN A 205 10.73 -8.48 -20.58
N ALA A 206 9.58 -8.19 -21.20
CA ALA A 206 8.47 -9.15 -21.34
C ALA A 206 8.90 -10.38 -22.17
N ASP A 207 9.60 -10.17 -23.28
CA ASP A 207 10.10 -11.26 -24.12
C ASP A 207 11.15 -12.11 -23.40
N GLU A 208 12.06 -11.49 -22.68
CA GLU A 208 13.05 -12.19 -21.88
C GLU A 208 12.39 -13.00 -20.75
N ALA A 209 11.38 -12.45 -20.10
CA ALA A 209 10.61 -13.14 -19.07
C ALA A 209 9.84 -14.35 -19.61
N CYS A 210 9.41 -14.29 -20.88
CA CYS A 210 8.77 -15.41 -21.58
C CYS A 210 9.77 -16.44 -22.15
N SER A 211 11.08 -16.24 -21.96
CA SER A 211 12.10 -17.17 -22.43
C SER A 211 12.19 -18.41 -21.54
N GLY A 212 12.46 -19.59 -22.11
CA GLY A 212 12.58 -20.85 -21.39
C GLY A 212 11.25 -21.57 -21.20
N GLU A 213 11.20 -22.46 -20.21
CA GLU A 213 9.99 -23.23 -19.92
C GLU A 213 9.01 -22.42 -19.07
N ASN A 214 7.87 -22.07 -19.63
CA ASN A 214 6.75 -21.38 -18.96
C ASN A 214 5.43 -21.74 -19.64
N ASN A 215 4.31 -21.23 -19.09
CA ASN A 215 2.96 -21.53 -19.60
C ASN A 215 2.37 -20.41 -20.46
N ILE A 216 3.12 -19.38 -20.82
CA ILE A 216 2.61 -18.26 -21.62
C ILE A 216 2.29 -18.74 -23.04
N GLU A 217 1.03 -18.67 -23.39
CA GLU A 217 0.51 -18.95 -24.73
C GLU A 217 0.43 -17.67 -25.58
N HIS A 218 0.07 -16.53 -24.95
CA HIS A 218 -0.11 -15.25 -25.62
C HIS A 218 0.51 -14.08 -24.83
N VAL A 219 1.01 -13.10 -25.58
CA VAL A 219 1.44 -11.80 -25.05
C VAL A 219 0.59 -10.71 -25.71
N ILE A 220 -0.21 -10.01 -24.91
CA ILE A 220 -1.01 -8.87 -25.39
C ILE A 220 -0.16 -7.61 -25.22
N VAL A 221 -0.03 -6.83 -26.29
CA VAL A 221 0.79 -5.63 -26.34
C VAL A 221 -0.09 -4.40 -26.52
N VAL A 222 -0.08 -3.50 -25.56
CA VAL A 222 -0.76 -2.21 -25.64
C VAL A 222 0.15 -1.21 -26.36
N ASP A 223 -0.39 -0.53 -27.36
CA ASP A 223 0.28 0.59 -28.03
C ASP A 223 0.25 1.82 -27.12
N ARG A 224 1.36 2.09 -26.45
CA ARG A 224 1.49 3.25 -25.54
C ARG A 224 2.43 4.33 -26.09
N THR A 225 3.36 3.97 -26.95
CA THR A 225 4.47 4.87 -27.31
C THR A 225 4.49 5.30 -28.76
N SER A 226 3.57 4.82 -29.62
CA SER A 226 3.52 5.17 -31.03
C SER A 226 3.46 6.69 -31.30
N ALA A 227 2.76 7.43 -30.43
CA ALA A 227 2.63 8.88 -30.53
C ALA A 227 3.84 9.64 -29.95
N SER A 228 4.48 9.12 -28.89
CA SER A 228 5.59 9.77 -28.20
C SER A 228 6.96 9.42 -28.82
N ASP A 229 7.14 8.21 -29.31
CA ASP A 229 8.34 7.72 -29.99
C ASP A 229 8.02 6.71 -31.08
N PRO A 230 7.62 7.18 -32.30
CA PRO A 230 7.30 6.29 -33.42
C PRO A 230 8.45 5.37 -33.85
N VAL A 231 9.70 5.77 -33.59
CA VAL A 231 10.88 4.97 -33.95
C VAL A 231 11.04 3.78 -32.99
N ALA A 232 10.90 4.04 -31.69
CA ALA A 232 10.92 2.97 -30.69
C ALA A 232 9.75 2.00 -30.88
N HIS A 233 8.55 2.52 -31.15
CA HIS A 233 7.36 1.71 -31.47
C HIS A 233 7.61 0.81 -32.69
N ALA A 234 8.14 1.34 -33.79
CA ALA A 234 8.41 0.56 -35.00
C ALA A 234 9.52 -0.50 -34.81
N ALA A 235 10.35 -0.36 -33.77
CA ALA A 235 11.43 -1.29 -33.44
C ALA A 235 11.05 -2.32 -32.37
N VAL A 236 9.78 -2.37 -31.92
CA VAL A 236 9.29 -3.30 -30.91
C VAL A 236 9.51 -4.74 -31.36
N PRO A 237 10.17 -5.58 -30.56
CA PRO A 237 10.34 -6.98 -30.90
C PRO A 237 8.99 -7.70 -30.91
N TRP A 238 8.82 -8.62 -31.88
CA TRP A 238 7.56 -9.32 -32.11
C TRP A 238 7.78 -10.81 -32.35
N THR A 239 7.01 -11.62 -31.64
CA THR A 239 7.00 -13.08 -31.83
C THR A 239 5.68 -13.49 -32.50
N GLU A 240 5.76 -13.87 -33.77
CA GLU A 240 4.61 -14.29 -34.55
C GLU A 240 3.90 -15.51 -33.93
N GLY A 241 2.58 -15.45 -33.87
CA GLY A 241 1.73 -16.51 -33.30
C GLY A 241 1.58 -16.47 -31.77
N ARG A 242 2.43 -15.71 -31.07
CA ARG A 242 2.34 -15.48 -29.61
C ARG A 242 1.81 -14.08 -29.31
N ASP A 243 2.38 -13.07 -29.95
CA ASP A 243 2.12 -11.66 -29.68
C ASP A 243 0.90 -11.18 -30.45
N VAL A 244 0.07 -10.36 -29.79
CA VAL A 244 -1.13 -9.75 -30.39
C VAL A 244 -1.26 -8.30 -29.88
N TRP A 245 -1.52 -7.37 -30.79
CA TRP A 245 -1.84 -6.00 -30.40
C TRP A 245 -3.17 -5.96 -29.65
N TYR A 246 -3.25 -5.12 -28.61
CA TYR A 246 -4.47 -4.94 -27.81
C TYR A 246 -5.63 -4.48 -28.71
N HIS A 247 -5.44 -3.48 -29.56
CA HIS A 247 -6.48 -2.99 -30.46
C HIS A 247 -6.96 -4.07 -31.42
N ASP A 248 -6.06 -4.86 -32.01
CA ASP A 248 -6.46 -5.96 -32.92
C ASP A 248 -7.28 -7.03 -32.18
N LEU A 249 -6.94 -7.27 -30.89
CA LEU A 249 -7.66 -8.23 -30.06
C LEU A 249 -9.08 -7.78 -29.71
N VAL A 250 -9.30 -6.47 -29.46
CA VAL A 250 -10.55 -5.96 -28.88
C VAL A 250 -11.46 -5.22 -29.87
N ASP A 251 -10.95 -4.70 -30.99
CA ASP A 251 -11.73 -3.82 -31.88
C ASP A 251 -12.99 -4.48 -32.40
N ASP A 252 -12.89 -5.74 -32.81
CA ASP A 252 -14.01 -6.53 -33.35
C ASP A 252 -14.81 -7.28 -32.28
N GLN A 253 -14.42 -7.17 -30.98
CA GLN A 253 -15.15 -7.84 -29.89
C GLN A 253 -16.47 -7.10 -29.58
N PRO A 254 -17.51 -7.86 -29.19
CA PRO A 254 -18.73 -7.26 -28.64
C PRO A 254 -18.41 -6.33 -27.44
N ASP A 255 -19.05 -5.17 -27.42
CA ASP A 255 -18.95 -4.20 -26.31
C ASP A 255 -19.85 -4.55 -25.10
N THR A 256 -20.45 -5.72 -25.14
CA THR A 256 -21.25 -6.31 -24.08
C THR A 256 -20.73 -7.71 -23.74
N HIS A 257 -20.79 -8.05 -22.46
CA HIS A 257 -20.42 -9.36 -21.95
C HIS A 257 -21.26 -9.67 -20.71
N ALA A 258 -21.99 -10.79 -20.72
CA ALA A 258 -22.69 -11.24 -19.53
C ALA A 258 -21.67 -11.68 -18.47
N TYR A 259 -21.70 -11.05 -17.30
CA TYR A 259 -20.75 -11.40 -16.24
C TYR A 259 -21.04 -12.80 -15.67
N GLU A 260 -19.97 -13.50 -15.29
CA GLU A 260 -20.06 -14.80 -14.66
C GLU A 260 -20.16 -14.66 -13.13
N LEU A 261 -20.85 -15.62 -12.47
CA LEU A 261 -20.93 -15.65 -11.03
C LEU A 261 -19.77 -16.45 -10.43
N HIS A 262 -19.12 -15.85 -9.45
CA HIS A 262 -17.99 -16.45 -8.75
C HIS A 262 -18.29 -16.63 -7.27
N ASP A 263 -17.68 -17.64 -6.66
CA ASP A 263 -17.74 -17.84 -5.23
C ASP A 263 -16.99 -16.73 -4.48
N ALA A 264 -17.50 -16.31 -3.33
CA ALA A 264 -16.86 -15.31 -2.49
C ALA A 264 -15.40 -15.68 -2.13
N GLU A 265 -15.09 -16.95 -2.05
CA GLU A 265 -13.77 -17.48 -1.73
C GLU A 265 -12.95 -17.89 -2.98
N ASP A 266 -13.46 -17.69 -4.18
CA ASP A 266 -12.64 -17.81 -5.39
C ASP A 266 -11.50 -16.78 -5.36
N PRO A 267 -10.26 -17.16 -5.75
CA PRO A 267 -9.15 -16.22 -5.82
C PRO A 267 -9.42 -15.09 -6.81
N LEU A 268 -9.17 -13.85 -6.37
CA LEU A 268 -9.28 -12.65 -7.21
C LEU A 268 -7.93 -12.27 -7.82
N PHE A 269 -6.91 -12.16 -6.98
CA PHE A 269 -5.56 -11.80 -7.42
C PHE A 269 -4.46 -12.41 -6.57
N ILE A 270 -3.26 -12.42 -7.15
CA ILE A 270 -2.01 -12.77 -6.49
C ILE A 270 -1.13 -11.54 -6.49
N ILE A 271 -0.76 -11.06 -5.30
CA ILE A 271 0.15 -9.93 -5.14
C ILE A 271 1.46 -10.35 -4.49
N TYR A 272 2.57 -9.97 -5.12
CA TYR A 272 3.89 -10.35 -4.64
C TYR A 272 4.49 -9.30 -3.71
N THR A 273 4.94 -9.75 -2.55
CA THR A 273 5.66 -8.94 -1.57
C THR A 273 7.09 -9.43 -1.42
N SER A 274 8.02 -8.50 -1.16
CA SER A 274 9.39 -8.85 -0.78
C SER A 274 9.37 -9.56 0.58
N GLY A 275 9.94 -10.75 0.64
CA GLY A 275 10.10 -11.46 1.91
C GLY A 275 11.46 -11.16 2.54
N THR A 276 11.55 -11.24 3.87
CA THR A 276 12.83 -11.16 4.61
C THR A 276 13.79 -12.29 4.26
N THR A 277 13.31 -13.37 3.66
CA THR A 277 14.06 -14.61 3.33
C THR A 277 14.40 -14.78 1.85
N GLY A 278 14.47 -13.69 1.07
CA GLY A 278 14.97 -13.69 -0.31
C GLY A 278 13.88 -13.74 -1.38
N LYS A 279 13.21 -14.86 -1.64
CA LYS A 279 12.22 -14.94 -2.76
C LYS A 279 10.91 -14.23 -2.42
N PRO A 280 10.29 -13.48 -3.37
CA PRO A 280 8.97 -12.88 -3.20
C PRO A 280 7.89 -13.90 -2.81
N LYS A 281 6.86 -13.45 -2.08
CA LYS A 281 5.70 -14.25 -1.67
C LYS A 281 4.48 -13.78 -2.44
N GLY A 282 3.78 -14.66 -3.15
CA GLY A 282 2.50 -14.37 -3.81
C GLY A 282 1.34 -14.53 -2.82
N LEU A 283 0.81 -13.44 -2.32
CA LEU A 283 -0.36 -13.45 -1.42
C LEU A 283 -1.65 -13.59 -2.23
N VAL A 284 -2.55 -14.45 -1.79
CA VAL A 284 -3.82 -14.71 -2.46
C VAL A 284 -4.96 -14.01 -1.75
N HIS A 285 -5.65 -13.13 -2.46
CA HIS A 285 -6.90 -12.50 -2.01
C HIS A 285 -8.11 -13.05 -2.75
N THR A 286 -9.25 -13.12 -2.07
CA THR A 286 -10.50 -13.70 -2.60
C THR A 286 -11.54 -12.64 -2.92
N MET A 287 -12.51 -12.97 -3.77
CA MET A 287 -13.44 -12.01 -4.37
C MET A 287 -14.33 -11.31 -3.35
N GLY A 288 -15.05 -12.07 -2.52
CA GLY A 288 -16.08 -11.51 -1.64
C GLY A 288 -15.53 -10.75 -0.45
N GLY A 289 -14.70 -11.41 0.37
CA GLY A 289 -14.19 -10.83 1.61
C GLY A 289 -13.34 -9.59 1.37
N TYR A 290 -12.45 -9.65 0.36
CA TYR A 290 -11.63 -8.51 -0.01
C TYR A 290 -12.48 -7.30 -0.44
N LEU A 291 -13.46 -7.51 -1.34
CA LEU A 291 -14.27 -6.40 -1.86
C LEU A 291 -15.18 -5.78 -0.79
N VAL A 292 -15.72 -6.58 0.14
CA VAL A 292 -16.54 -6.07 1.26
C VAL A 292 -15.75 -5.12 2.14
N GLN A 293 -14.57 -5.53 2.61
CA GLN A 293 -13.76 -4.67 3.49
C GLN A 293 -13.18 -3.48 2.74
N THR A 294 -12.77 -3.65 1.49
CA THR A 294 -12.30 -2.55 0.62
C THR A 294 -13.39 -1.51 0.43
N ALA A 295 -14.61 -1.91 0.09
CA ALA A 295 -15.75 -1.00 -0.07
C ALA A 295 -16.04 -0.22 1.21
N TYR A 296 -16.00 -0.90 2.37
CA TYR A 296 -16.25 -0.28 3.65
C TYR A 296 -15.14 0.68 4.06
N THR A 297 -13.86 0.23 4.04
CA THR A 297 -12.74 1.06 4.51
C THR A 297 -12.53 2.27 3.61
N HIS A 298 -12.76 2.12 2.29
CA HIS A 298 -12.75 3.27 1.39
C HIS A 298 -13.86 4.26 1.74
N ALA A 299 -15.09 3.80 1.99
CA ALA A 299 -16.18 4.68 2.37
C ALA A 299 -15.94 5.40 3.71
N LEU A 300 -15.42 4.67 4.71
CA LEU A 300 -15.11 5.20 6.03
C LEU A 300 -14.01 6.26 6.00
N LEU A 301 -12.90 5.95 5.36
CA LEU A 301 -11.68 6.75 5.44
C LEU A 301 -11.68 7.94 4.47
N TYR A 302 -12.44 7.84 3.38
CA TYR A 302 -12.50 8.89 2.37
C TYR A 302 -13.79 9.71 2.40
N ASP A 303 -14.47 9.71 3.56
CA ASP A 303 -15.62 10.54 3.88
C ASP A 303 -16.82 10.35 2.92
N LEU A 304 -17.21 9.09 2.71
CA LEU A 304 -18.38 8.76 1.87
C LEU A 304 -19.61 8.35 2.68
N LEU A 305 -19.48 8.19 4.01
CA LEU A 305 -20.58 7.74 4.86
C LEU A 305 -21.56 8.89 5.14
N PRO A 306 -22.86 8.58 5.36
CA PRO A 306 -23.82 9.59 5.75
C PRO A 306 -23.52 10.10 7.16
N ASP A 307 -23.85 11.37 7.39
CA ASP A 307 -23.70 12.01 8.70
C ASP A 307 -25.00 11.94 9.49
N TYR A 308 -24.87 11.95 10.82
CA TYR A 308 -25.97 12.15 11.74
C TYR A 308 -25.59 13.21 12.81
N VAL A 309 -26.59 13.78 13.45
CA VAL A 309 -26.37 14.72 14.56
C VAL A 309 -26.45 13.91 15.86
N ASP A 310 -25.39 13.94 16.66
CA ASP A 310 -25.34 13.24 17.95
C ASP A 310 -26.19 13.94 19.03
N GLU A 311 -26.28 13.35 20.22
CA GLU A 311 -27.04 13.87 21.36
C GLU A 311 -26.53 15.24 21.87
N ASN A 312 -25.32 15.63 21.52
CA ASN A 312 -24.71 16.92 21.86
C ASN A 312 -24.89 17.96 20.74
N GLY A 313 -25.58 17.60 19.65
CA GLY A 313 -25.79 18.47 18.48
C GLY A 313 -24.58 18.50 17.53
N VAL A 314 -23.64 17.60 17.66
CA VAL A 314 -22.44 17.52 16.80
C VAL A 314 -22.72 16.61 15.61
N LEU A 315 -22.35 17.07 14.41
CA LEU A 315 -22.46 16.29 13.18
C LEU A 315 -21.35 15.23 13.15
N ARG A 316 -21.74 13.96 12.96
CA ARG A 316 -20.81 12.80 12.94
C ARG A 316 -21.15 11.86 11.78
N PRO A 317 -20.16 11.17 11.21
CA PRO A 317 -20.42 10.08 10.26
C PRO A 317 -21.05 8.88 10.98
N ASP A 318 -21.99 8.23 10.32
CA ASP A 318 -22.43 6.88 10.75
C ASP A 318 -21.42 5.84 10.31
N GLU A 319 -20.35 5.67 11.12
CA GLU A 319 -19.26 4.71 10.83
C GLU A 319 -19.73 3.26 10.67
N LEU A 320 -20.93 2.93 11.16
CA LEU A 320 -21.52 1.61 11.01
C LEU A 320 -22.49 1.50 9.81
N SER A 321 -22.68 2.58 9.06
CA SER A 321 -23.57 2.58 7.88
C SER A 321 -23.10 1.57 6.83
N ALA A 322 -24.06 0.88 6.22
CA ALA A 322 -23.81 0.01 5.07
C ALA A 322 -24.15 0.69 3.72
N VAL A 323 -24.43 1.98 3.74
CA VAL A 323 -24.69 2.78 2.54
C VAL A 323 -23.78 4.02 2.51
N ASN A 324 -23.55 4.55 1.33
CA ASN A 324 -22.84 5.81 1.15
C ASN A 324 -23.82 6.99 1.04
N ASP A 325 -23.33 8.17 1.36
CA ASP A 325 -24.02 9.42 1.07
C ASP A 325 -23.88 9.73 -0.45
N PRO A 326 -24.99 9.84 -1.20
CA PRO A 326 -24.92 10.09 -2.64
C PRO A 326 -24.27 11.40 -3.03
N GLU A 327 -24.42 12.48 -2.22
CA GLU A 327 -23.84 13.78 -2.51
C GLU A 327 -22.32 13.77 -2.28
N LYS A 328 -21.87 13.08 -1.22
CA LYS A 328 -20.45 12.87 -0.96
C LYS A 328 -19.80 12.03 -2.06
N VAL A 329 -20.44 10.95 -2.51
CA VAL A 329 -19.97 10.14 -3.64
C VAL A 329 -19.89 10.96 -4.93
N GLU A 330 -20.90 11.80 -5.20
CA GLU A 330 -20.94 12.57 -6.43
C GLU A 330 -19.88 13.67 -6.47
N SER A 331 -19.62 14.32 -5.33
CA SER A 331 -18.64 15.40 -5.21
C SER A 331 -17.19 14.94 -5.01
N THR A 332 -16.94 13.64 -4.85
CA THR A 332 -15.59 13.11 -4.61
C THR A 332 -14.84 12.88 -5.90
N VAL A 333 -13.64 13.48 -5.98
CA VAL A 333 -12.59 13.11 -6.92
C VAL A 333 -11.40 12.60 -6.11
N HIS A 334 -11.14 11.31 -6.20
CA HIS A 334 -10.10 10.63 -5.45
C HIS A 334 -8.81 10.54 -6.28
N TRP A 335 -7.67 10.74 -5.66
CA TRP A 335 -6.37 10.46 -6.28
C TRP A 335 -5.45 9.75 -5.29
N CYS A 336 -5.21 8.49 -5.56
CA CYS A 336 -4.13 7.71 -4.96
C CYS A 336 -2.93 7.76 -5.90
N THR A 337 -1.73 8.07 -5.40
CA THR A 337 -0.53 8.21 -6.24
C THR A 337 0.34 6.95 -6.25
N ALA A 338 -0.16 5.84 -5.73
CA ALA A 338 0.55 4.57 -5.76
C ALA A 338 0.54 3.97 -7.17
N ASP A 339 1.58 3.21 -7.51
CA ASP A 339 1.56 2.42 -8.75
C ASP A 339 0.57 1.26 -8.63
N LEU A 340 -0.16 0.97 -9.70
CA LEU A 340 -1.24 -0.03 -9.75
C LEU A 340 -0.78 -1.45 -9.38
N ALA A 341 0.50 -1.75 -9.48
CA ALA A 341 1.05 -3.05 -9.07
C ALA A 341 1.16 -3.24 -7.54
N TRP A 342 0.98 -2.19 -6.74
CA TRP A 342 1.01 -2.28 -5.28
C TRP A 342 -0.40 -2.50 -4.71
N VAL A 343 -0.47 -3.17 -3.53
CA VAL A 343 -1.75 -3.40 -2.86
C VAL A 343 -2.49 -2.10 -2.55
N THR A 344 -1.78 -1.02 -2.29
CA THR A 344 -2.37 0.31 -2.05
C THR A 344 -3.27 0.74 -3.19
N ALA A 345 -2.77 0.63 -4.42
CA ALA A 345 -3.54 0.97 -5.60
C ALA A 345 -4.63 -0.06 -5.91
N HIS A 346 -4.38 -1.37 -5.74
CA HIS A 346 -5.46 -2.35 -5.86
C HIS A 346 -6.65 -1.94 -5.00
N THR A 347 -6.41 -1.59 -3.73
CA THR A 347 -7.46 -1.33 -2.75
C THR A 347 -8.04 0.07 -2.88
N TYR A 348 -7.20 1.11 -3.05
CA TYR A 348 -7.63 2.51 -2.97
C TYR A 348 -7.42 3.32 -4.25
N GLU A 349 -7.20 2.65 -5.39
CA GLU A 349 -7.20 3.27 -6.72
C GLU A 349 -8.01 2.43 -7.71
N ILE A 350 -8.09 1.08 -7.58
CA ILE A 350 -8.91 0.26 -8.47
C ILE A 350 -10.25 -0.08 -7.81
N TYR A 351 -10.21 -0.93 -6.77
CA TYR A 351 -11.44 -1.55 -6.25
C TYR A 351 -12.25 -0.61 -5.35
N GLY A 352 -11.62 0.12 -4.45
CA GLY A 352 -12.30 0.97 -3.48
C GLY A 352 -13.09 2.13 -4.09
N PRO A 353 -12.46 2.97 -4.93
CA PRO A 353 -13.17 4.06 -5.62
C PRO A 353 -14.28 3.55 -6.54
N LEU A 354 -13.98 2.57 -7.39
CA LEU A 354 -14.94 2.06 -8.37
C LEU A 354 -16.13 1.36 -7.73
N VAL A 355 -15.91 0.52 -6.68
CA VAL A 355 -17.03 -0.13 -5.97
C VAL A 355 -17.94 0.88 -5.27
N ASN A 356 -17.41 2.03 -4.84
CA ASN A 356 -18.19 3.10 -4.23
C ASN A 356 -18.75 4.12 -5.25
N GLY A 357 -18.38 4.00 -6.52
CA GLY A 357 -18.91 4.84 -7.60
C GLY A 357 -18.40 6.27 -7.59
N VAL A 358 -17.19 6.53 -7.09
CA VAL A 358 -16.53 7.83 -7.14
C VAL A 358 -15.73 8.02 -8.43
N SER A 359 -15.37 9.26 -8.74
CA SER A 359 -14.40 9.56 -9.80
C SER A 359 -13.00 9.50 -9.24
N GLU A 360 -12.05 9.00 -10.03
CA GLU A 360 -10.65 8.96 -9.61
C GLU A 360 -9.70 9.46 -10.69
N VAL A 361 -8.52 9.89 -10.26
CA VAL A 361 -7.43 10.30 -11.15
C VAL A 361 -6.40 9.18 -11.16
N ILE A 362 -5.95 8.79 -12.35
CA ILE A 362 -4.82 7.91 -12.57
C ILE A 362 -3.74 8.66 -13.36
N TYR A 363 -2.50 8.60 -12.90
CA TYR A 363 -1.40 9.37 -13.46
C TYR A 363 -0.21 8.46 -13.81
N GLU A 364 0.10 8.37 -15.13
CA GLU A 364 1.32 7.75 -15.59
C GLU A 364 2.44 8.79 -15.58
N GLY A 365 3.35 8.69 -14.62
CA GLY A 365 4.48 9.60 -14.57
C GLY A 365 5.27 9.53 -13.26
N THR A 366 6.31 10.34 -13.19
CA THR A 366 7.10 10.51 -11.96
C THR A 366 6.86 11.90 -11.37
N PRO A 367 7.05 12.08 -10.04
CA PRO A 367 6.73 13.35 -9.37
C PRO A 367 7.48 14.57 -9.90
N ASN A 368 8.64 14.35 -10.50
CA ASN A 368 9.54 15.40 -10.97
C ASN A 368 9.54 15.61 -12.50
N THR A 369 8.64 14.97 -13.23
CA THR A 369 8.59 15.06 -14.68
C THR A 369 7.23 15.59 -15.17
N PRO A 370 7.21 16.63 -16.03
CA PRO A 370 8.36 17.43 -16.52
C PRO A 370 8.96 18.35 -15.45
N HIS A 371 8.26 18.57 -14.35
CA HIS A 371 8.68 19.36 -13.17
C HIS A 371 7.86 19.00 -11.94
N TYR A 372 8.37 19.27 -10.76
CA TYR A 372 7.70 18.92 -9.49
C TYR A 372 6.31 19.53 -9.28
N GLY A 373 6.00 20.66 -9.94
CA GLY A 373 4.68 21.27 -9.91
C GLY A 373 3.58 20.48 -10.62
N ARG A 374 3.92 19.42 -11.38
CA ARG A 374 2.95 18.61 -12.13
C ARG A 374 1.88 18.01 -11.22
N HIS A 375 2.23 17.54 -10.02
CA HIS A 375 1.26 17.02 -9.06
C HIS A 375 0.23 18.09 -8.65
N PHE A 376 0.65 19.33 -8.44
CA PHE A 376 -0.23 20.42 -8.09
C PHE A 376 -1.17 20.80 -9.24
N GLU A 377 -0.65 20.76 -10.48
CA GLU A 377 -1.49 20.96 -11.68
C GLU A 377 -2.55 19.89 -11.84
N VAL A 378 -2.25 18.64 -11.51
CA VAL A 378 -3.21 17.53 -11.57
C VAL A 378 -4.31 17.71 -10.52
N ILE A 379 -3.94 18.10 -9.27
CA ILE A 379 -4.90 18.39 -8.19
C ILE A 379 -5.87 19.48 -8.63
N GLU A 380 -5.36 20.62 -9.12
CA GLU A 380 -6.18 21.74 -9.58
C GLU A 380 -7.07 21.36 -10.78
N ARG A 381 -6.47 20.72 -11.80
CA ARG A 381 -7.15 20.41 -13.06
C ARG A 381 -8.36 19.53 -12.91
N TYR A 382 -8.27 18.52 -12.05
CA TYR A 382 -9.34 17.55 -11.84
C TYR A 382 -10.18 17.85 -10.60
N GLY A 383 -9.85 18.90 -9.86
CA GLY A 383 -10.56 19.25 -8.64
C GLY A 383 -10.47 18.15 -7.59
N VAL A 384 -9.27 17.59 -7.40
CA VAL A 384 -9.04 16.49 -6.44
C VAL A 384 -9.50 16.90 -5.06
N THR A 385 -10.37 16.08 -4.46
CA THR A 385 -10.88 16.29 -3.11
C THR A 385 -10.15 15.49 -2.06
N ASN A 386 -9.71 14.30 -2.44
CA ASN A 386 -9.04 13.34 -1.57
C ASN A 386 -7.69 12.96 -2.21
N TYR A 387 -6.59 13.36 -1.57
CA TYR A 387 -5.22 13.12 -2.05
C TYR A 387 -4.49 12.16 -1.12
N TYR A 388 -4.23 10.94 -1.61
CA TYR A 388 -3.63 9.84 -0.84
C TYR A 388 -2.29 9.43 -1.45
N THR A 389 -1.22 9.52 -0.66
CA THR A 389 0.14 9.40 -1.19
C THR A 389 1.13 8.79 -0.19
N ALA A 390 2.36 8.56 -0.62
CA ALA A 390 3.42 8.05 0.24
C ALA A 390 4.26 9.18 0.85
N PRO A 391 4.77 9.03 2.08
CA PRO A 391 5.67 10.00 2.72
C PRO A 391 6.89 10.37 1.87
N THR A 392 7.43 9.42 1.11
CA THR A 392 8.56 9.67 0.20
C THR A 392 8.23 10.70 -0.88
N LEU A 393 7.01 10.65 -1.46
CA LEU A 393 6.57 11.66 -2.43
C LEU A 393 6.42 13.02 -1.75
N ILE A 394 5.83 13.05 -0.55
CA ILE A 394 5.67 14.29 0.23
C ILE A 394 7.04 14.94 0.49
N ARG A 395 8.03 14.15 0.96
CA ARG A 395 9.40 14.65 1.19
C ARG A 395 10.04 15.16 -0.10
N SER A 396 9.81 14.51 -1.22
CA SER A 396 10.30 14.94 -2.53
C SER A 396 9.71 16.30 -2.96
N LEU A 397 8.40 16.49 -2.75
CA LEU A 397 7.72 17.77 -2.99
C LEU A 397 8.21 18.86 -2.01
N MET A 398 8.35 18.52 -0.72
CA MET A 398 8.88 19.42 0.31
C MET A 398 10.31 19.86 -0.02
N GLY A 399 11.16 18.94 -0.51
CA GLY A 399 12.51 19.29 -0.95
C GLY A 399 12.54 20.26 -2.14
N ALA A 400 11.58 20.13 -3.07
CA ALA A 400 11.45 21.04 -4.21
C ALA A 400 10.78 22.38 -3.87
N PHE A 401 9.91 22.39 -2.85
CA PHE A 401 9.12 23.54 -2.39
C PHE A 401 9.15 23.63 -0.86
N PRO A 402 10.28 23.97 -0.24
CA PRO A 402 10.41 23.98 1.23
C PRO A 402 9.36 24.87 1.92
N ASP A 403 9.08 26.04 1.36
CA ASP A 403 8.12 27.02 1.84
C ASP A 403 6.70 26.83 1.21
N GLY A 404 6.47 25.66 0.57
CA GLY A 404 5.28 25.40 -0.24
C GLY A 404 5.37 25.99 -1.65
N PRO A 405 4.40 25.67 -2.53
CA PRO A 405 4.29 26.27 -3.85
C PRO A 405 4.00 27.79 -3.74
N GLU A 406 4.37 28.54 -4.76
CA GLU A 406 4.12 30.00 -4.82
C GLU A 406 2.63 30.29 -4.56
N PRO A 407 2.31 31.18 -3.60
CA PRO A 407 0.92 31.47 -3.22
C PRO A 407 0.08 31.93 -4.43
N GLY A 408 -1.07 31.29 -4.61
CA GLY A 408 -2.00 31.60 -5.71
C GLY A 408 -1.60 31.04 -7.07
N LYS A 409 -0.53 30.27 -7.16
CA LYS A 409 -0.12 29.61 -8.41
C LYS A 409 -0.97 28.39 -8.74
N TYR A 410 -1.44 27.68 -7.71
CA TYR A 410 -2.31 26.50 -7.84
C TYR A 410 -3.53 26.66 -6.93
N ASP A 411 -4.67 26.11 -7.36
CA ASP A 411 -5.90 26.08 -6.55
C ASP A 411 -6.07 24.71 -5.88
N PHE A 412 -5.97 24.68 -4.55
CA PHE A 412 -6.19 23.50 -3.71
C PHE A 412 -7.50 23.56 -2.93
N SER A 413 -8.38 24.51 -3.24
CA SER A 413 -9.62 24.75 -2.48
C SER A 413 -10.57 23.55 -2.45
N THR A 414 -10.42 22.63 -3.37
CA THR A 414 -11.20 21.38 -3.41
C THR A 414 -10.66 20.30 -2.46
N VAL A 415 -9.40 20.38 -2.02
CA VAL A 415 -8.77 19.38 -1.17
C VAL A 415 -9.34 19.43 0.24
N ARG A 416 -10.08 18.40 0.63
CA ARG A 416 -10.67 18.30 1.98
C ARG A 416 -10.05 17.16 2.80
N LEU A 417 -9.40 16.21 2.15
CA LEU A 417 -8.78 15.07 2.79
C LEU A 417 -7.40 14.76 2.19
N LEU A 418 -6.45 14.58 3.06
CA LEU A 418 -5.09 14.13 2.76
C LEU A 418 -4.86 12.77 3.42
N GLY A 419 -3.98 11.96 2.85
CA GLY A 419 -3.62 10.71 3.48
C GLY A 419 -2.21 10.26 3.16
N SER A 420 -1.66 9.46 4.06
CA SER A 420 -0.36 8.85 3.91
C SER A 420 -0.40 7.33 4.09
N VAL A 421 0.49 6.63 3.38
CA VAL A 421 0.54 5.17 3.34
C VAL A 421 1.93 4.66 2.98
N GLY A 422 2.18 3.42 3.39
CA GLY A 422 3.34 2.65 2.96
C GLY A 422 4.51 2.66 3.93
N GLU A 423 4.71 3.75 4.65
CA GLU A 423 5.66 3.90 5.76
C GLU A 423 5.13 4.93 6.75
N SER A 424 5.66 4.95 7.98
CA SER A 424 5.31 6.00 8.94
C SER A 424 5.78 7.36 8.44
N ILE A 425 4.88 8.34 8.49
CA ILE A 425 5.20 9.71 8.07
C ILE A 425 5.86 10.48 9.21
N ASN A 426 6.93 11.22 8.92
CA ASN A 426 7.50 12.13 9.90
C ASN A 426 6.59 13.36 10.10
N PRO A 427 6.59 13.94 11.32
CA PRO A 427 5.71 15.06 11.64
C PRO A 427 5.90 16.30 10.76
N GLU A 428 7.08 16.53 10.22
CA GLU A 428 7.36 17.70 9.36
C GLU A 428 6.71 17.56 7.99
N ALA A 429 6.89 16.42 7.34
CA ALA A 429 6.24 16.13 6.06
C ALA A 429 4.72 16.16 6.18
N TRP A 430 4.19 15.62 7.29
CA TRP A 430 2.76 15.67 7.61
C TRP A 430 2.25 17.13 7.70
N ARG A 431 2.95 17.98 8.49
CA ARG A 431 2.58 19.41 8.66
C ARG A 431 2.70 20.18 7.35
N TRP A 432 3.79 19.92 6.61
CA TRP A 432 4.01 20.58 5.33
C TRP A 432 2.88 20.32 4.34
N LEU A 433 2.51 19.03 4.15
CA LEU A 433 1.43 18.68 3.22
C LEU A 433 0.10 19.28 3.66
N ARG A 434 -0.23 19.17 4.95
CA ARG A 434 -1.47 19.71 5.49
C ARG A 434 -1.55 21.24 5.35
N GLN A 435 -0.43 21.94 5.58
CA GLN A 435 -0.39 23.40 5.47
C GLN A 435 -0.48 23.89 4.03
N HIS A 436 0.29 23.28 3.12
CA HIS A 436 0.51 23.83 1.78
C HIS A 436 -0.43 23.28 0.71
N VAL A 437 -0.95 22.07 0.90
CA VAL A 437 -1.91 21.43 -0.01
C VAL A 437 -3.31 21.35 0.62
N GLY A 438 -3.38 21.05 1.91
CA GLY A 438 -4.65 20.93 2.64
C GLY A 438 -5.17 22.24 3.26
N GLY A 439 -4.57 23.40 2.97
CA GLY A 439 -5.00 24.71 3.50
C GLY A 439 -4.97 24.81 5.02
N GLY A 440 -4.23 23.96 5.72
CA GLY A 440 -4.15 23.92 7.18
C GLY A 440 -5.37 23.27 7.87
N THR A 441 -6.44 23.00 7.14
CA THR A 441 -7.73 22.54 7.70
C THR A 441 -8.12 21.15 7.25
N ALA A 442 -7.62 20.65 6.11
CA ALA A 442 -7.95 19.32 5.61
C ALA A 442 -7.70 18.23 6.66
N ALA A 443 -8.59 17.25 6.73
CA ALA A 443 -8.35 16.04 7.50
C ALA A 443 -7.13 15.28 6.96
N PHE A 444 -6.45 14.55 7.84
CA PHE A 444 -5.25 13.79 7.44
C PHE A 444 -5.31 12.37 8.01
N ILE A 445 -5.49 11.39 7.13
CA ILE A 445 -5.49 9.98 7.49
C ILE A 445 -4.07 9.39 7.32
N ASP A 446 -3.46 8.93 8.41
CA ASP A 446 -2.20 8.19 8.40
C ASP A 446 -2.52 6.70 8.58
N THR A 447 -2.50 5.94 7.48
CA THR A 447 -3.05 4.60 7.45
C THR A 447 -1.97 3.55 7.68
N TRP A 448 -2.24 2.61 8.60
CA TRP A 448 -1.43 1.41 8.75
C TRP A 448 -2.18 0.17 8.30
N TRP A 449 -1.57 -0.57 7.42
CA TRP A 449 -2.00 -1.85 6.88
C TRP A 449 -0.92 -2.49 6.01
N GLN A 450 -1.16 -3.70 5.54
CA GLN A 450 -0.19 -4.47 4.79
C GLN A 450 -0.85 -5.16 3.59
N SER A 451 -0.02 -5.65 2.65
CA SER A 451 -0.50 -6.50 1.54
C SER A 451 -1.26 -7.72 2.07
N GLU A 452 -0.82 -8.24 3.21
CA GLU A 452 -1.42 -9.37 3.89
C GLU A 452 -2.82 -9.08 4.42
N THR A 453 -3.06 -7.87 4.92
CA THR A 453 -4.38 -7.48 5.45
C THR A 453 -5.37 -7.05 4.37
N GLY A 454 -4.86 -6.68 3.19
CA GLY A 454 -5.64 -6.31 2.01
C GLY A 454 -6.35 -4.96 2.08
N SER A 455 -6.61 -4.43 3.27
CA SER A 455 -7.25 -3.12 3.51
C SER A 455 -6.72 -2.52 4.81
N THR A 456 -7.00 -1.23 5.03
CA THR A 456 -6.57 -0.50 6.23
C THR A 456 -7.04 -1.18 7.50
N VAL A 457 -6.12 -1.27 8.46
CA VAL A 457 -6.34 -1.83 9.79
C VAL A 457 -6.44 -0.73 10.84
N CYS A 458 -5.51 0.22 10.85
CA CYS A 458 -5.53 1.38 11.76
C CYS A 458 -5.44 2.68 10.99
N SER A 459 -6.20 3.70 11.41
CA SER A 459 -6.18 5.04 10.84
C SER A 459 -6.95 6.04 11.70
N PRO A 460 -6.53 7.30 11.74
CA PRO A 460 -7.42 8.43 12.11
C PRO A 460 -8.66 8.44 11.21
N ARG A 461 -9.72 9.09 11.66
CA ARG A 461 -10.94 9.32 10.88
C ARG A 461 -10.98 10.75 10.34
N PRO A 462 -11.59 10.99 9.18
CA PRO A 462 -11.77 12.36 8.66
C PRO A 462 -12.48 13.30 9.62
N HIS A 463 -13.36 12.77 10.45
CA HIS A 463 -14.18 13.50 11.42
C HIS A 463 -13.64 13.46 12.86
N ASP A 464 -12.40 13.01 13.06
CA ASP A 464 -11.80 13.04 14.39
C ASP A 464 -11.76 14.50 14.91
N PRO A 465 -11.96 14.72 16.22
CA PRO A 465 -12.01 16.06 16.82
C PRO A 465 -10.82 16.95 16.46
N ALA A 466 -9.67 16.35 16.20
CA ALA A 466 -8.46 17.04 15.77
C ALA A 466 -8.58 17.78 14.43
N PHE A 467 -9.53 17.40 13.58
CA PHE A 467 -9.76 18.00 12.27
C PHE A 467 -11.04 18.86 12.24
N ALA A 468 -11.81 18.85 13.32
CA ALA A 468 -13.03 19.64 13.41
C ALA A 468 -12.71 21.15 13.50
N PRO A 469 -13.62 22.04 13.06
CA PRO A 469 -13.49 23.47 13.26
C PRO A 469 -13.34 23.83 14.73
N GLU A 470 -12.58 24.89 15.02
CA GLU A 470 -12.37 25.37 16.38
C GLU A 470 -13.72 25.63 17.09
N GLY A 471 -13.87 25.16 18.31
CA GLY A 471 -15.08 25.29 19.10
C GLY A 471 -16.16 24.24 18.85
N THR A 472 -15.96 23.30 17.92
CA THR A 472 -16.88 22.17 17.70
C THR A 472 -16.96 21.25 18.92
N TYR A 473 -15.82 21.05 19.59
CA TYR A 473 -15.69 20.22 20.79
C TYR A 473 -15.27 21.06 22.00
N PRO A 474 -15.63 20.65 23.25
CA PRO A 474 -15.17 21.31 24.47
C PRO A 474 -13.64 21.32 24.57
N GLU A 475 -13.10 22.39 25.18
CA GLU A 475 -11.67 22.47 25.50
C GLU A 475 -11.25 21.28 26.40
N GLY A 476 -10.12 20.66 26.08
CA GLY A 476 -9.62 19.47 26.79
C GLY A 476 -10.23 18.15 26.30
N THR A 477 -11.03 18.17 25.25
CA THR A 477 -11.48 16.94 24.56
C THR A 477 -10.27 16.16 24.07
N PRO A 478 -10.07 14.87 24.44
CA PRO A 478 -9.01 14.06 23.88
C PRO A 478 -9.02 14.07 22.35
N HIS A 479 -7.85 14.00 21.74
CA HIS A 479 -7.67 14.04 20.28
C HIS A 479 -8.10 15.34 19.58
N CYS A 480 -8.27 16.44 20.31
CA CYS A 480 -8.44 17.77 19.69
C CYS A 480 -7.18 18.33 19.05
N THR A 481 -6.04 17.68 19.24
CA THR A 481 -4.77 18.02 18.58
C THR A 481 -4.41 16.93 17.58
N PRO A 482 -4.12 17.25 16.32
CA PRO A 482 -3.65 16.27 15.36
C PRO A 482 -2.38 15.55 15.85
N LEU A 483 -2.29 14.25 15.63
CA LEU A 483 -1.18 13.39 16.03
C LEU A 483 -0.38 12.96 14.78
N PRO A 484 0.58 13.77 14.31
CA PRO A 484 1.37 13.45 13.13
C PRO A 484 2.15 12.14 13.31
N GLY A 485 2.08 11.24 12.33
CA GLY A 485 2.76 9.95 12.38
C GLY A 485 2.11 8.90 13.28
N CYS A 486 0.83 9.11 13.63
CA CYS A 486 0.05 8.20 14.45
C CYS A 486 -1.06 7.54 13.63
N ALA A 487 -1.09 6.20 13.60
CA ALA A 487 -2.15 5.42 12.97
C ALA A 487 -3.43 5.33 13.82
N THR A 488 -3.42 5.91 15.00
CA THR A 488 -4.49 6.01 15.99
C THR A 488 -5.13 4.67 16.37
N ARG A 489 -6.26 4.30 15.79
CA ARG A 489 -7.06 3.14 16.23
C ARG A 489 -7.47 2.23 15.08
N ALA A 490 -7.78 0.98 15.42
CA ALA A 490 -8.30 0.02 14.45
C ALA A 490 -9.64 0.48 13.85
N VAL A 491 -9.87 0.12 12.58
CA VAL A 491 -11.17 0.33 11.93
C VAL A 491 -12.24 -0.58 12.57
N PRO A 492 -13.53 -0.18 12.59
CA PRO A 492 -14.61 -1.04 13.07
C PRO A 492 -14.59 -2.41 12.40
N GLY A 493 -14.82 -3.46 13.18
CA GLY A 493 -14.79 -4.84 12.71
C GLY A 493 -13.42 -5.52 12.65
N VAL A 494 -12.35 -4.79 13.00
CA VAL A 494 -10.97 -5.29 13.13
C VAL A 494 -10.41 -4.88 14.50
N SER A 495 -9.47 -5.65 15.04
CA SER A 495 -8.80 -5.31 16.31
C SER A 495 -7.32 -5.62 16.25
N THR A 496 -6.54 -4.79 16.96
CA THR A 496 -5.10 -4.93 17.09
C THR A 496 -4.68 -4.87 18.55
N ARG A 497 -3.49 -5.41 18.86
CA ARG A 497 -2.84 -5.31 20.17
C ARG A 497 -1.36 -5.06 20.00
N VAL A 498 -0.78 -4.35 20.96
CA VAL A 498 0.67 -4.27 21.08
C VAL A 498 1.11 -5.19 22.22
N VAL A 499 1.93 -6.18 21.89
CA VAL A 499 2.30 -7.28 22.80
C VAL A 499 3.80 -7.53 22.84
N ASP A 500 4.29 -8.17 23.88
CA ASP A 500 5.66 -8.67 23.98
C ASP A 500 5.86 -9.99 23.19
N GLU A 501 7.05 -10.57 23.29
CA GLU A 501 7.40 -11.85 22.63
C GLU A 501 6.58 -13.04 23.12
N HIS A 502 5.97 -12.95 24.32
CA HIS A 502 5.10 -13.99 24.89
C HIS A 502 3.62 -13.77 24.53
N GLY A 503 3.30 -12.63 23.90
CA GLY A 503 1.95 -12.22 23.55
C GLY A 503 1.20 -11.62 24.76
N ASP A 504 1.92 -11.13 25.76
CA ASP A 504 1.33 -10.38 26.86
C ASP A 504 1.29 -8.87 26.50
N PRO A 505 0.23 -8.14 26.86
CA PRO A 505 0.13 -6.71 26.59
C PRO A 505 1.31 -5.94 27.21
N VAL A 506 1.90 -5.03 26.45
CA VAL A 506 2.91 -4.12 26.98
C VAL A 506 2.26 -2.93 27.70
N GLU A 507 2.97 -2.32 28.64
CA GLU A 507 2.51 -1.09 29.29
C GLU A 507 2.45 0.08 28.29
N PRO A 508 1.50 1.04 28.45
CA PRO A 508 1.44 2.22 27.61
C PRO A 508 2.79 2.93 27.48
N GLY A 509 3.11 3.36 26.26
CA GLY A 509 4.39 3.97 25.92
C GLY A 509 5.56 3.00 25.71
N LYS A 510 5.41 1.72 26.04
CA LYS A 510 6.42 0.68 25.77
C LYS A 510 6.29 0.13 24.36
N GLN A 511 7.41 -0.22 23.78
CA GLN A 511 7.46 -0.86 22.47
C GLN A 511 7.13 -2.34 22.58
N GLY A 512 6.40 -2.84 21.59
CA GLY A 512 6.04 -4.24 21.40
C GLY A 512 5.84 -4.58 19.95
N PHE A 513 5.25 -5.74 19.70
CA PHE A 513 4.85 -6.22 18.39
C PHE A 513 3.37 -5.93 18.15
N ILE A 514 3.02 -5.34 17.02
CA ILE A 514 1.60 -5.23 16.66
C ILE A 514 1.11 -6.54 16.08
N VAL A 515 0.03 -7.05 16.64
CA VAL A 515 -0.71 -8.20 16.14
C VAL A 515 -2.13 -7.80 15.78
N VAL A 516 -2.71 -8.45 14.76
CA VAL A 516 -4.13 -8.36 14.47
C VAL A 516 -4.80 -9.54 15.14
N ASP A 517 -5.50 -9.29 16.25
CA ASP A 517 -6.15 -10.34 17.05
C ASP A 517 -7.57 -10.65 16.59
N LYS A 518 -8.20 -9.73 15.86
CA LYS A 518 -9.48 -9.92 15.18
C LYS A 518 -9.36 -9.48 13.72
N ILE A 519 -9.21 -10.46 12.84
CA ILE A 519 -9.01 -10.23 11.41
C ILE A 519 -10.31 -9.85 10.69
N GLY A 520 -10.17 -9.00 9.67
CA GLY A 520 -11.26 -8.64 8.77
C GLY A 520 -11.35 -9.55 7.52
N PRO A 521 -12.39 -9.36 6.71
CA PRO A 521 -12.65 -10.21 5.54
C PRO A 521 -11.61 -10.10 4.43
N SER A 522 -10.88 -8.99 4.32
CA SER A 522 -9.88 -8.77 3.26
C SER A 522 -8.54 -9.46 3.49
N MET A 523 -8.32 -10.09 4.66
CA MET A 523 -7.10 -10.83 4.97
C MET A 523 -6.77 -11.83 3.85
N ALA A 524 -5.52 -11.86 3.42
CA ALA A 524 -5.00 -12.86 2.50
C ALA A 524 -5.28 -14.29 3.02
N ARG A 525 -5.61 -15.21 2.12
CA ARG A 525 -5.96 -16.57 2.50
C ARG A 525 -4.76 -17.49 2.62
N THR A 526 -3.72 -17.23 1.83
CA THR A 526 -2.52 -18.06 1.78
C THR A 526 -1.41 -17.39 1.00
N VAL A 527 -0.24 -18.01 0.97
CA VAL A 527 0.80 -17.77 -0.04
C VAL A 527 0.59 -18.76 -1.18
N TRP A 528 0.58 -18.27 -2.40
CA TRP A 528 0.37 -19.06 -3.62
C TRP A 528 1.32 -20.26 -3.67
N GLN A 529 0.77 -21.45 -3.86
CA GLN A 529 1.48 -22.75 -3.90
C GLN A 529 2.35 -23.07 -2.65
N ASN A 530 2.32 -22.21 -1.60
CA ASN A 530 3.13 -22.44 -0.41
C ASN A 530 2.40 -22.04 0.89
N PRO A 531 1.34 -22.77 1.29
CA PRO A 531 0.59 -22.47 2.51
C PRO A 531 1.44 -22.61 3.79
N GLN A 532 2.49 -23.46 3.76
CA GLN A 532 3.42 -23.57 4.89
C GLN A 532 4.15 -22.25 5.15
N ARG A 533 4.58 -21.55 4.09
CA ARG A 533 5.20 -20.23 4.21
C ARG A 533 4.25 -19.18 4.80
N PHE A 534 2.94 -19.30 4.54
CA PHE A 534 1.95 -18.42 5.16
C PHE A 534 1.85 -18.65 6.67
N LEU A 535 1.82 -19.92 7.11
CA LEU A 535 1.88 -20.28 8.52
C LEU A 535 3.17 -19.76 9.18
N ASP A 536 4.32 -20.07 8.60
CA ASP A 536 5.62 -19.76 9.20
C ASP A 536 5.88 -18.26 9.30
N SER A 537 5.44 -17.48 8.30
CA SER A 537 5.67 -16.03 8.27
C SER A 537 4.79 -15.25 9.23
N TYR A 538 3.55 -15.70 9.48
CA TYR A 538 2.54 -14.83 10.08
C TYR A 538 1.79 -15.45 11.27
N TRP A 539 1.75 -16.78 11.38
CA TRP A 539 0.87 -17.46 12.32
C TRP A 539 1.60 -18.36 13.31
N ARG A 540 2.82 -18.82 13.00
CA ARG A 540 3.55 -19.75 13.86
C ARG A 540 3.74 -19.20 15.28
N HIS A 541 4.06 -17.91 15.42
CA HIS A 541 4.46 -17.32 16.70
C HIS A 541 3.28 -17.19 17.69
N TYR A 542 2.11 -16.71 17.22
CA TYR A 542 0.92 -16.50 18.05
C TYR A 542 -0.30 -17.29 17.54
N GLY A 543 -0.09 -18.31 16.71
CA GLY A 543 -1.16 -19.03 16.03
C GLY A 543 -2.14 -19.73 16.97
N GLU A 544 -1.67 -20.27 18.07
CA GLU A 544 -2.55 -20.89 19.08
C GLU A 544 -3.54 -19.89 19.70
N ARG A 545 -3.16 -18.62 19.77
CA ARG A 545 -4.07 -17.51 20.16
C ARG A 545 -4.98 -17.10 19.00
N GLY A 546 -4.68 -17.50 17.76
CA GLY A 546 -5.38 -17.08 16.55
C GLY A 546 -5.03 -15.66 16.13
N TRP A 547 -3.83 -15.18 16.45
CA TRP A 547 -3.37 -13.82 16.15
C TRP A 547 -2.40 -13.79 14.98
N PHE A 548 -2.62 -12.84 14.08
CA PHE A 548 -1.75 -12.56 12.96
C PHE A 548 -0.60 -11.64 13.40
N LEU A 549 0.64 -12.10 13.22
CA LEU A 549 1.83 -11.30 13.48
C LEU A 549 2.14 -10.44 12.25
N ALA A 550 1.98 -9.13 12.38
CA ALA A 550 2.22 -8.19 11.28
C ALA A 550 3.71 -8.05 10.92
N GLY A 551 4.60 -8.35 11.85
CA GLY A 551 6.04 -8.15 11.70
C GLY A 551 6.46 -6.67 11.79
N ASP A 552 5.60 -5.82 12.35
CA ASP A 552 5.88 -4.42 12.66
C ASP A 552 5.98 -4.23 14.18
N GLY A 553 6.90 -3.35 14.59
CA GLY A 553 6.96 -2.83 15.96
C GLY A 553 5.99 -1.68 16.14
N ALA A 554 5.40 -1.58 17.31
CA ALA A 554 4.49 -0.50 17.65
C ALA A 554 4.58 -0.13 19.13
N LYS A 555 4.02 1.02 19.48
CA LYS A 555 3.70 1.41 20.86
C LYS A 555 2.30 1.99 20.90
N GLU A 556 1.67 1.89 22.05
CA GLU A 556 0.35 2.45 22.31
C GLU A 556 0.49 3.48 23.44
N ASP A 557 -0.13 4.64 23.33
CA ASP A 557 -0.13 5.64 24.40
C ASP A 557 -1.24 5.37 25.43
N GLU A 558 -1.35 6.24 26.45
CA GLU A 558 -2.34 6.11 27.53
C GLU A 558 -3.79 6.28 27.00
N GLU A 559 -3.97 6.94 25.86
CA GLU A 559 -5.24 7.11 25.19
C GLU A 559 -5.57 5.98 24.19
N GLY A 560 -4.69 5.01 24.00
CA GLY A 560 -4.87 3.88 23.10
C GLY A 560 -4.52 4.19 21.63
N ASN A 561 -3.78 5.28 21.37
CA ASN A 561 -3.32 5.57 20.03
C ASN A 561 -2.11 4.72 19.66
N VAL A 562 -2.16 4.09 18.50
CA VAL A 562 -1.12 3.21 17.98
C VAL A 562 -0.13 3.99 17.12
N TYR A 563 1.14 3.92 17.47
CA TYR A 563 2.27 4.46 16.73
C TYR A 563 3.08 3.32 16.13
N ILE A 564 3.24 3.30 14.83
CA ILE A 564 4.03 2.29 14.13
C ILE A 564 5.50 2.73 14.11
N LEU A 565 6.37 1.85 14.60
CA LEU A 565 7.79 2.12 14.77
C LEU A 565 8.67 1.52 13.66
N GLY A 566 8.06 0.84 12.68
CA GLY A 566 8.72 0.19 11.57
C GLY A 566 8.74 -1.33 11.69
N ARG A 567 9.44 -1.99 10.76
CA ARG A 567 9.58 -3.45 10.73
C ARG A 567 10.35 -3.95 11.95
N ILE A 568 9.95 -5.12 12.46
CA ILE A 568 10.68 -5.78 13.56
C ILE A 568 12.14 -6.04 13.16
N ASP A 569 12.38 -6.37 11.90
CA ASP A 569 13.70 -6.62 11.33
C ASP A 569 14.55 -5.34 11.26
N ASP A 570 13.93 -4.17 11.26
CA ASP A 570 14.57 -2.84 11.23
C ASP A 570 14.77 -2.25 12.63
N VAL A 571 14.32 -2.93 13.70
CA VAL A 571 14.50 -2.49 15.08
C VAL A 571 15.93 -2.79 15.51
N ILE A 572 16.60 -1.78 16.07
CA ILE A 572 17.95 -1.90 16.58
C ILE A 572 17.91 -2.29 18.07
N ASN A 573 18.55 -3.38 18.43
CA ASN A 573 18.65 -3.80 19.83
C ASN A 573 20.04 -3.42 20.38
N ILE A 574 20.12 -2.29 21.08
CA ILE A 574 21.36 -1.82 21.70
C ILE A 574 21.32 -2.07 23.20
N SER A 575 22.15 -2.97 23.71
CA SER A 575 22.26 -3.29 25.14
C SER A 575 20.91 -3.64 25.80
N GLY A 576 20.05 -4.36 25.07
CA GLY A 576 18.72 -4.75 25.54
C GLY A 576 17.62 -3.71 25.34
N HIS A 577 17.96 -2.52 24.81
CA HIS A 577 16.99 -1.49 24.47
C HIS A 577 16.64 -1.58 22.98
N ARG A 578 15.36 -1.67 22.67
CA ARG A 578 14.85 -1.62 21.29
C ARG A 578 14.68 -0.18 20.86
N LEU A 579 15.32 0.19 19.74
CA LEU A 579 15.25 1.52 19.14
C LEU A 579 14.68 1.42 17.73
N SER A 580 13.78 2.30 17.40
CA SER A 580 13.26 2.42 16.03
C SER A 580 14.26 3.13 15.14
N THR A 581 14.62 2.53 14.01
CA THR A 581 15.40 3.20 12.95
C THR A 581 14.68 4.46 12.47
N ILE A 582 13.35 4.42 12.36
CA ILE A 582 12.52 5.54 11.90
C ILE A 582 12.57 6.72 12.89
N GLU A 583 12.61 6.48 14.20
CA GLU A 583 12.76 7.55 15.18
C GLU A 583 14.11 8.26 15.04
N ILE A 584 15.20 7.49 14.80
CA ILE A 584 16.53 8.06 14.56
C ILE A 584 16.58 8.82 13.22
N GLU A 585 16.02 8.26 12.17
CA GLU A 585 15.89 8.92 10.85
C GLU A 585 15.11 10.22 10.95
N SER A 586 13.98 10.19 11.66
CA SER A 586 13.15 11.38 11.89
C SER A 586 13.92 12.48 12.63
N ALA A 587 14.70 12.12 13.64
CA ALA A 587 15.55 13.09 14.32
C ALA A 587 16.63 13.64 13.36
N LEU A 588 17.28 12.79 12.56
CA LEU A 588 18.34 13.23 11.65
C LEU A 588 17.84 14.23 10.59
N VAL A 589 16.66 14.02 10.02
CA VAL A 589 16.11 14.92 8.97
C VAL A 589 15.63 16.25 9.52
N THR A 590 15.49 16.44 10.85
CA THR A 590 15.25 17.76 11.44
C THR A 590 16.50 18.63 11.52
N HIS A 591 17.68 18.05 11.29
CA HIS A 591 18.93 18.80 11.28
C HIS A 591 19.13 19.52 9.95
N PRO A 592 19.51 20.83 9.92
CA PRO A 592 19.64 21.63 8.68
C PRO A 592 20.60 21.07 7.62
N ALA A 593 21.56 20.23 8.05
CA ALA A 593 22.52 19.60 7.14
C ALA A 593 21.98 18.39 6.37
N VAL A 594 20.79 17.86 6.71
CA VAL A 594 20.29 16.58 6.21
C VAL A 594 19.04 16.78 5.34
N VAL A 595 19.03 16.18 4.16
CA VAL A 595 17.85 16.10 3.28
C VAL A 595 17.06 14.83 3.57
N GLU A 596 17.78 13.70 3.67
CA GLU A 596 17.20 12.39 3.90
C GLU A 596 18.15 11.53 4.73
N ALA A 597 17.60 10.59 5.50
CA ALA A 597 18.38 9.67 6.32
C ALA A 597 17.81 8.24 6.20
N GLY A 598 18.72 7.26 6.17
CA GLY A 598 18.42 5.84 6.31
C GLY A 598 19.30 5.25 7.41
N VAL A 599 18.70 4.61 8.42
CA VAL A 599 19.42 4.04 9.55
C VAL A 599 19.28 2.52 9.54
N CYS A 600 20.39 1.81 9.73
CA CYS A 600 20.39 0.36 9.79
C CYS A 600 21.06 -0.17 11.05
N PRO A 601 20.65 -1.35 11.56
CA PRO A 601 21.40 -2.08 12.55
C PRO A 601 22.66 -2.69 11.94
N VAL A 602 23.76 -2.62 12.70
CA VAL A 602 24.97 -3.39 12.43
C VAL A 602 25.34 -4.19 13.67
N GLU A 603 25.84 -5.40 13.48
CA GLU A 603 26.24 -6.26 14.60
C GLU A 603 27.38 -5.65 15.40
N ASP A 604 27.33 -5.85 16.70
CA ASP A 604 28.35 -5.38 17.65
C ASP A 604 28.46 -6.36 18.82
N ASP A 605 29.64 -6.90 19.03
CA ASP A 605 29.90 -7.95 20.02
C ASP A 605 29.60 -7.53 21.48
N LEU A 606 29.60 -6.23 21.76
CA LEU A 606 29.43 -5.72 23.12
C LEU A 606 27.97 -5.33 23.40
N THR A 607 27.29 -4.74 22.42
CA THR A 607 25.96 -4.16 22.59
C THR A 607 24.85 -4.90 21.86
N GLY A 608 25.18 -5.97 21.15
CA GLY A 608 24.31 -6.70 20.22
C GLY A 608 24.22 -6.02 18.87
N HIS A 609 23.66 -4.82 18.82
CA HIS A 609 23.64 -3.97 17.64
C HIS A 609 24.12 -2.55 17.95
N GLN A 610 24.51 -1.84 16.90
CA GLN A 610 24.68 -0.38 16.89
C GLN A 610 24.03 0.21 15.65
N ALA A 611 23.65 1.48 15.70
CA ALA A 611 23.06 2.21 14.59
C ALA A 611 24.14 2.78 13.67
N VAL A 612 23.98 2.60 12.36
CA VAL A 612 24.74 3.34 11.34
C VAL A 612 23.75 4.17 10.53
N ALA A 613 24.04 5.46 10.39
CA ALA A 613 23.20 6.40 9.68
C ALA A 613 23.82 6.73 8.30
N TYR A 614 23.04 6.58 7.25
CA TYR A 614 23.34 7.08 5.92
C TYR A 614 22.54 8.35 5.68
N VAL A 615 23.17 9.42 5.22
CA VAL A 615 22.51 10.72 5.05
C VAL A 615 22.81 11.32 3.67
N THR A 616 21.80 11.90 3.04
CA THR A 616 21.97 12.81 1.92
C THR A 616 21.98 14.24 2.47
N LEU A 617 22.83 15.09 1.91
CA LEU A 617 23.18 16.36 2.52
C LEU A 617 22.60 17.55 1.76
N THR A 618 22.17 18.58 2.51
CA THR A 618 21.93 19.93 2.00
C THR A 618 23.26 20.59 1.60
N ASP A 619 23.21 21.76 0.98
CA ASP A 619 24.44 22.52 0.67
C ASP A 619 25.16 22.98 1.95
N GLU A 620 24.44 23.24 3.04
CA GLU A 620 25.02 23.49 4.36
C GLU A 620 25.73 22.25 4.89
N GLY A 621 25.12 21.09 4.77
CA GLY A 621 25.73 19.82 5.18
C GLY A 621 26.97 19.45 4.38
N LYS A 622 27.00 19.73 3.07
CA LYS A 622 28.17 19.50 2.21
C LYS A 622 29.38 20.40 2.55
N ALA A 623 29.14 21.51 3.26
CA ALA A 623 30.20 22.40 3.71
C ALA A 623 30.93 21.91 4.97
N LEU A 624 30.38 20.93 5.68
CA LEU A 624 30.98 20.33 6.88
C LEU A 624 31.98 19.24 6.50
N THR A 625 33.03 19.12 7.29
CA THR A 625 33.90 17.93 7.24
C THR A 625 33.16 16.71 7.79
N GLU A 626 33.66 15.52 7.48
CA GLU A 626 33.05 14.26 7.95
C GLU A 626 32.97 14.19 9.50
N ASP A 627 34.03 14.62 10.18
CA ASP A 627 34.07 14.64 11.64
C ASP A 627 33.09 15.66 12.24
N GLU A 628 32.98 16.85 11.65
CA GLU A 628 32.01 17.87 12.06
C GLU A 628 30.57 17.41 11.84
N LEU A 629 30.27 16.82 10.68
CA LEU A 629 28.97 16.26 10.36
C LEU A 629 28.59 15.16 11.36
N LYS A 630 29.48 14.19 11.59
CA LYS A 630 29.26 13.10 12.53
C LYS A 630 29.04 13.60 13.95
N ALA A 631 29.84 14.56 14.38
CA ALA A 631 29.69 15.15 15.71
C ALA A 631 28.35 15.89 15.87
N ALA A 632 27.98 16.72 14.89
CA ALA A 632 26.74 17.48 14.89
C ALA A 632 25.50 16.56 14.89
N LEU A 633 25.44 15.59 14.00
CA LEU A 633 24.30 14.67 13.90
C LEU A 633 24.22 13.73 15.10
N THR A 634 25.34 13.27 15.65
CA THR A 634 25.36 12.46 16.87
C THR A 634 24.85 13.27 18.08
N ALA A 635 25.24 14.54 18.20
CA ALA A 635 24.75 15.41 19.25
C ALA A 635 23.25 15.67 19.11
N HIS A 636 22.77 15.90 17.91
CA HIS A 636 21.38 16.15 17.60
C HIS A 636 20.49 14.94 17.93
N VAL A 637 20.86 13.73 17.51
CA VAL A 637 20.13 12.50 17.86
C VAL A 637 20.14 12.28 19.38
N ARG A 638 21.26 12.55 20.05
CA ARG A 638 21.36 12.44 21.51
C ARG A 638 20.42 13.39 22.23
N GLU A 639 20.26 14.60 21.72
CA GLU A 639 19.36 15.61 22.30
C GLU A 639 17.88 15.23 22.12
N HIS A 640 17.51 14.72 20.95
CA HIS A 640 16.10 14.44 20.60
C HIS A 640 15.59 13.08 21.08
N ILE A 641 16.45 12.06 21.12
CA ILE A 641 16.05 10.70 21.48
C ILE A 641 16.73 10.22 22.76
N GLY A 642 18.00 10.58 22.94
CA GLY A 642 18.76 10.16 24.09
C GLY A 642 20.12 9.52 23.74
N PRO A 643 21.00 9.33 24.74
CA PRO A 643 22.40 8.93 24.52
C PRO A 643 22.56 7.51 23.96
N ILE A 644 21.55 6.65 24.13
CA ILE A 644 21.59 5.26 23.63
C ILE A 644 21.38 5.17 22.13
N ALA A 645 20.64 6.13 21.55
CA ALA A 645 20.30 6.17 20.11
C ALA A 645 21.40 6.76 19.23
N LYS A 646 22.52 7.22 19.83
CA LYS A 646 23.62 7.84 19.06
C LYS A 646 24.12 6.90 17.96
N PRO A 647 24.23 7.34 16.71
CA PRO A 647 24.83 6.54 15.66
C PRO A 647 26.30 6.21 15.98
N LYS A 648 26.70 4.96 15.74
CA LYS A 648 28.12 4.53 15.74
C LYS A 648 28.89 5.26 14.64
N ASP A 649 28.21 5.41 13.50
CA ASP A 649 28.79 6.05 12.34
C ASP A 649 27.74 6.83 11.53
N VAL A 650 28.21 7.82 10.78
CA VAL A 650 27.43 8.62 9.86
C VAL A 650 28.13 8.61 8.50
N VAL A 651 27.45 8.16 7.46
CA VAL A 651 27.98 8.02 6.10
C VAL A 651 27.21 8.97 5.19
N ALA A 652 27.90 9.98 4.67
CA ALA A 652 27.31 10.87 3.66
C ALA A 652 27.31 10.18 2.29
N VAL A 653 26.15 10.15 1.65
CA VAL A 653 25.91 9.46 0.37
C VAL A 653 25.16 10.36 -0.61
N ALA A 654 25.26 10.07 -1.89
CA ALA A 654 24.56 10.82 -2.92
C ALA A 654 23.06 10.48 -2.98
N ASP A 655 22.72 9.23 -2.72
CA ASP A 655 21.33 8.72 -2.66
C ASP A 655 21.27 7.50 -1.75
N ILE A 656 20.06 7.20 -1.22
CA ILE A 656 19.81 6.07 -0.34
C ILE A 656 19.03 5.02 -1.14
N PRO A 657 19.35 3.70 -1.05
CA PRO A 657 18.67 2.67 -1.80
C PRO A 657 17.21 2.53 -1.33
N LYS A 658 16.30 2.62 -2.28
CA LYS A 658 14.85 2.58 -2.06
C LYS A 658 14.20 1.53 -2.94
N THR A 659 13.18 0.92 -2.42
CA THR A 659 12.26 0.17 -3.27
C THR A 659 11.55 1.14 -4.22
N ARG A 660 10.92 0.59 -5.24
CA ARG A 660 10.13 1.38 -6.20
C ARG A 660 8.86 2.00 -5.60
N SER A 661 8.44 1.53 -4.42
CA SER A 661 7.42 2.18 -3.59
C SER A 661 7.98 3.30 -2.69
N GLY A 662 9.26 3.61 -2.81
CA GLY A 662 9.93 4.66 -2.04
C GLY A 662 10.42 4.24 -0.66
N LYS A 663 10.26 2.97 -0.25
CA LYS A 663 10.73 2.48 1.05
C LYS A 663 12.25 2.32 1.06
N ILE A 664 12.91 2.86 2.07
CA ILE A 664 14.34 2.66 2.31
C ILE A 664 14.61 1.17 2.59
N THR A 665 15.60 0.61 1.90
CA THR A 665 16.00 -0.80 2.07
C THR A 665 17.13 -0.91 3.08
N ARG A 666 16.79 -0.75 4.37
CA ARG A 666 17.74 -0.72 5.50
C ARG A 666 18.61 -1.97 5.59
N ARG A 667 18.06 -3.12 5.26
CA ARG A 667 18.81 -4.38 5.19
C ARG A 667 20.04 -4.24 4.29
N LEU A 668 19.88 -3.70 3.09
CA LEU A 668 21.00 -3.55 2.14
C LEU A 668 22.07 -2.56 2.64
N LEU A 669 21.66 -1.50 3.36
CA LEU A 669 22.58 -0.57 4.00
C LEU A 669 23.43 -1.28 5.06
N GLY A 670 22.80 -2.15 5.87
CA GLY A 670 23.49 -2.94 6.89
C GLY A 670 24.44 -3.98 6.30
N GLU A 671 24.04 -4.67 5.22
CA GLU A 671 24.86 -5.66 4.51
C GLU A 671 26.07 -5.01 3.86
N LEU A 672 25.89 -3.86 3.19
CA LEU A 672 27.00 -3.07 2.62
C LEU A 672 28.01 -2.67 3.69
N TYR A 673 27.56 -2.14 4.83
CA TYR A 673 28.45 -1.72 5.91
C TYR A 673 29.24 -2.88 6.52
N GLN A 674 28.68 -4.07 6.52
CA GLN A 674 29.29 -5.29 7.06
C GLN A 674 30.04 -6.13 6.01
N GLY A 675 30.09 -5.66 4.74
CA GLY A 675 30.74 -6.39 3.64
C GLY A 675 30.09 -7.75 3.34
N ARG A 676 28.77 -7.84 3.48
CA ARG A 676 28.00 -9.09 3.25
C ARG A 676 27.35 -9.09 1.88
N SER A 677 27.03 -10.27 1.36
CA SER A 677 26.29 -10.42 0.10
C SER A 677 24.90 -9.78 0.22
N LEU A 678 24.51 -8.98 -0.79
CA LEU A 678 23.28 -8.20 -0.81
C LEU A 678 22.01 -9.04 -1.06
N GLY A 679 22.13 -10.25 -1.59
CA GLY A 679 20.98 -11.07 -1.95
C GLY A 679 20.14 -10.43 -3.07
N ASP A 680 18.81 -10.58 -3.00
CA ASP A 680 17.89 -10.04 -4.01
C ASP A 680 17.78 -8.51 -3.91
N VAL A 681 18.14 -7.82 -5.00
CA VAL A 681 18.07 -6.35 -5.17
C VAL A 681 17.05 -5.93 -6.21
N SER A 682 16.31 -6.87 -6.82
CA SER A 682 15.40 -6.62 -7.95
C SER A 682 14.26 -5.65 -7.65
N SER A 683 13.96 -5.42 -6.37
CA SER A 683 12.91 -4.48 -5.92
C SER A 683 13.36 -3.02 -5.89
N LEU A 684 14.65 -2.73 -6.10
CA LEU A 684 15.17 -1.37 -6.00
C LEU A 684 14.74 -0.48 -7.17
N GLN A 685 14.54 0.79 -6.85
CA GLN A 685 14.34 1.85 -7.85
C GLN A 685 15.64 2.43 -8.37
N ASN A 686 16.65 2.49 -7.51
CA ASN A 686 17.94 3.17 -7.71
C ASN A 686 19.09 2.21 -7.36
N GLU A 687 19.20 1.11 -8.10
CA GLU A 687 20.22 0.07 -7.86
C GLU A 687 21.63 0.63 -7.92
N GLU A 688 21.88 1.66 -8.76
CA GLU A 688 23.15 2.38 -8.84
C GLU A 688 23.59 3.00 -7.51
N ALA A 689 22.66 3.30 -6.61
CA ALA A 689 22.98 3.81 -5.27
C ALA A 689 23.82 2.81 -4.47
N LEU A 690 23.60 1.50 -4.66
CA LEU A 690 24.37 0.45 -3.97
C LEU A 690 25.85 0.52 -4.35
N GLY A 691 26.14 0.62 -5.64
CA GLY A 691 27.52 0.74 -6.15
C GLY A 691 28.22 2.00 -5.64
N HIS A 692 27.51 3.13 -5.61
CA HIS A 692 28.04 4.38 -5.07
C HIS A 692 28.32 4.29 -3.57
N ILE A 693 27.40 3.70 -2.79
CA ILE A 693 27.58 3.50 -1.33
C ILE A 693 28.77 2.57 -1.09
N ALA A 694 28.84 1.43 -1.78
CA ALA A 694 29.94 0.49 -1.66
C ALA A 694 31.29 1.19 -1.90
N GLN A 695 31.37 2.03 -2.94
CA GLN A 695 32.59 2.79 -3.24
C GLN A 695 32.92 3.79 -2.10
N VAL A 696 31.94 4.52 -1.57
CA VAL A 696 32.13 5.45 -0.43
C VAL A 696 32.66 4.70 0.80
N LEU A 697 32.13 3.53 1.09
CA LEU A 697 32.55 2.72 2.24
C LEU A 697 34.00 2.23 2.09
N VAL A 698 34.42 1.85 0.87
CA VAL A 698 35.81 1.47 0.56
C VAL A 698 36.74 2.68 0.63
N ASP A 699 36.39 3.79 -0.02
CA ASP A 699 37.22 5.00 -0.09
C ASP A 699 37.45 5.61 1.32
N THR A 700 36.48 5.43 2.21
CA THR A 700 36.58 5.91 3.61
C THR A 700 37.12 4.85 4.58
N GLY A 701 37.55 3.70 4.07
CA GLY A 701 38.19 2.62 4.86
C GLY A 701 37.26 1.90 5.85
N ARG A 702 35.94 1.97 5.62
CA ARG A 702 34.92 1.31 6.44
C ARG A 702 34.77 -0.17 6.08
N VAL A 703 35.01 -0.50 4.82
CA VAL A 703 35.01 -1.87 4.27
C VAL A 703 36.27 -2.06 3.45
N SER A 704 36.81 -3.28 3.46
CA SER A 704 38.09 -3.57 2.77
C SER A 704 37.96 -3.77 1.27
N GLU A 705 36.81 -4.24 0.79
CA GLU A 705 36.51 -4.45 -0.63
C GLU A 705 35.01 -4.16 -0.88
N ALA A 706 34.69 -3.67 -2.09
CA ALA A 706 33.30 -3.50 -2.52
C ALA A 706 32.63 -4.87 -2.74
N VAL A 707 31.41 -5.02 -2.21
CA VAL A 707 30.59 -6.26 -2.31
C VAL A 707 29.81 -6.26 -3.62
#